data_1815d49e400a824120c8dacaa72797e6
#
_entry.id   1815d49e400a824120c8dacaa72797e6
#
_cell.length_a   1.000
_cell.length_b   1.000
_cell.length_c   1.000
_cell.angle_alpha   90.00
_cell.angle_beta   90.00
_cell.angle_gamma   90.00
#
_symmetry.space_group_name_H-M   'P 1'
#
loop_
_entity.id
_entity.type
_entity.pdbx_description
1 polymer ?
#
loop_
_entity_poly.entity_id
_entity_poly.type
_entity_poly.pdbx_seq_one_letter_code
_entity_poly.pdbx_strand_id
1 'polypeptide(L)'
;MKINNVFTGGLMSAVFLGLLLSPILGADKNDSLKSSYESAKKDIYFLASDDCEGRGPLTKGLDLAAEYISQKFKAAGLKPLGKEGSYFQPFSISGAKLDEKPTLVIKSENFNADTNSKNNRRFKFAHRTPAVVKQDKTVSLEAGKDFEAMGLSQPGKASAPLVFAGFGMTVDDGKKYDDYAKIDAKGKIVVVLRDAPKFKDEAKIFDSNGKKRQLASLTEKILNAEKHGALAVLFVNDRDTAKDTSDALLPFNHTALARSPGKIPALHFSRSSANELVTSVTGKSLDQIQNLIEDEMVSQSANLDSITADLEVKLTRGKDVVPLKNVAGVLEGNGPLANETIVIGAHYDHLGYGGSGSLSAQKKLAIHHGADDNGSGTTGMLELVRRFSAVKNRQGRRILFMAFSGEELGLFGSAHFANNPLIPLNEIAVMVNLDMIGRLSKDADTKKDKVLLEGTGTAEIFEPLLDKKNTESQFIFVKKKSGFGPSDHASFCEKKIPVLFFWTGVHPDYHTPLDTADKINLDGLLKIVGFVENIVVDLTQIEKKPVFIEVKGGTSPRPAGNMPRLGIRPGYSDEKDGVLVEGVSDGDPAAKAGIKKGDRIMEISGKKVGNIETYMQIMAGEKKGTTIDVGVERDGKKMKIPVKLD
;
A
#
# COMPACT_ATOMS: atom_id res chain seq x y z
N MET A 1 -97.38 -12.79 -6.73
CA MET A 1 -97.20 -12.52 -5.30
C MET A 1 -95.75 -12.21 -5.08
N LYS A 2 -95.42 -11.08 -4.49
CA LYS A 2 -94.11 -10.48 -4.47
C LYS A 2 -93.20 -11.20 -3.47
N ILE A 3 -91.96 -11.45 -3.86
CA ILE A 3 -90.87 -11.87 -2.97
C ILE A 3 -89.74 -10.86 -3.05
N ASN A 4 -89.40 -10.19 -1.92
CA ASN A 4 -88.32 -9.30 -1.81
C ASN A 4 -87.04 -10.06 -1.49
N ASN A 5 -85.99 -9.79 -2.28
CA ASN A 5 -84.62 -10.20 -1.96
C ASN A 5 -83.89 -9.09 -1.14
N VAL A 6 -83.35 -9.47 0.01
CA VAL A 6 -82.47 -8.64 0.82
C VAL A 6 -81.02 -9.09 0.54
N PHE A 7 -80.24 -8.22 -0.04
CA PHE A 7 -78.76 -8.37 -0.19
C PHE A 7 -78.09 -7.72 1.04
N THR A 8 -77.37 -8.50 1.83
CA THR A 8 -76.42 -8.00 2.83
C THR A 8 -75.03 -7.92 2.23
N GLY A 9 -74.58 -6.71 1.98
CA GLY A 9 -73.21 -6.43 1.53
C GLY A 9 -72.24 -6.39 2.70
N GLY A 10 -71.22 -7.25 2.67
CA GLY A 10 -70.10 -7.19 3.58
C GLY A 10 -69.08 -6.14 3.07
N LEU A 11 -68.85 -5.10 3.87
CA LEU A 11 -67.76 -4.13 3.65
C LEU A 11 -66.42 -4.77 4.08
N MET A 12 -65.56 -5.04 3.09
CA MET A 12 -64.14 -5.23 3.34
C MET A 12 -63.47 -3.87 3.49
N SER A 13 -63.09 -3.52 4.70
CA SER A 13 -62.25 -2.33 4.94
C SER A 13 -60.81 -2.60 4.52
N ALA A 14 -60.40 -2.10 3.38
CA ALA A 14 -58.99 -2.00 2.99
C ALA A 14 -58.37 -0.83 3.78
N VAL A 15 -57.55 -1.16 4.77
CA VAL A 15 -56.73 -0.16 5.45
C VAL A 15 -55.59 0.23 4.50
N PHE A 16 -55.74 1.34 3.80
CA PHE A 16 -54.64 2.05 3.14
C PHE A 16 -53.81 2.72 4.20
N LEU A 17 -52.66 2.11 4.55
CA LEU A 17 -51.62 2.76 5.31
C LEU A 17 -50.92 3.74 4.37
N GLY A 18 -51.45 4.97 4.30
CA GLY A 18 -50.81 6.06 3.58
C GLY A 18 -49.54 6.46 4.32
N LEU A 19 -48.39 6.13 3.72
CA LEU A 19 -47.10 6.75 4.06
C LEU A 19 -47.22 8.24 3.80
N LEU A 20 -47.40 9.02 4.88
CA LEU A 20 -47.16 10.46 4.90
C LEU A 20 -45.67 10.71 4.66
N LEU A 21 -45.26 10.75 3.40
CA LEU A 21 -44.06 11.46 2.97
C LEU A 21 -44.37 12.95 3.13
N SER A 22 -43.97 13.52 4.26
CA SER A 22 -43.94 14.98 4.41
C SER A 22 -43.02 15.54 3.33
N PRO A 23 -43.44 16.53 2.54
CA PRO A 23 -42.56 17.21 1.60
C PRO A 23 -41.58 18.05 2.44
N ILE A 24 -40.33 17.59 2.56
CA ILE A 24 -39.23 18.43 2.99
C ILE A 24 -39.06 19.46 1.88
N LEU A 25 -39.30 20.72 2.20
CA LEU A 25 -39.18 21.86 1.32
C LEU A 25 -37.82 21.88 0.61
N GLY A 26 -37.80 22.24 -0.67
CA GLY A 26 -36.62 22.19 -1.54
C GLY A 26 -35.38 22.98 -1.05
N ALA A 27 -35.52 23.87 -0.06
CA ALA A 27 -34.44 24.56 0.61
C ALA A 27 -33.60 23.60 1.50
N ASP A 28 -34.23 22.69 2.25
CA ASP A 28 -33.56 21.74 3.15
C ASP A 28 -32.72 20.69 2.40
N LYS A 29 -33.13 20.31 1.19
CA LYS A 29 -32.40 19.30 0.40
C LYS A 29 -31.10 19.84 -0.17
N ASN A 30 -31.08 21.08 -0.61
CA ASN A 30 -29.86 21.75 -1.12
C ASN A 30 -28.87 22.01 0.00
N ASP A 31 -29.33 22.43 1.17
CA ASP A 31 -28.46 22.66 2.34
C ASP A 31 -27.87 21.35 2.87
N SER A 32 -28.64 20.27 2.88
CA SER A 32 -28.15 18.92 3.23
C SER A 32 -27.07 18.42 2.25
N LEU A 33 -27.29 18.57 0.94
CA LEU A 33 -26.31 18.18 -0.08
C LEU A 33 -25.03 19.00 0.03
N LYS A 34 -25.15 20.33 0.25
CA LYS A 34 -23.99 21.20 0.46
C LYS A 34 -23.22 20.83 1.72
N SER A 35 -23.90 20.52 2.81
CA SER A 35 -23.29 20.05 4.07
C SER A 35 -22.55 18.71 3.88
N SER A 36 -23.14 17.76 3.15
CA SER A 36 -22.49 16.49 2.80
C SER A 36 -21.24 16.71 1.96
N TYR A 37 -21.30 17.59 0.96
CA TYR A 37 -20.16 17.93 0.10
C TYR A 37 -18.99 18.52 0.90
N GLU A 38 -19.26 19.53 1.73
CA GLU A 38 -18.21 20.17 2.55
C GLU A 38 -17.62 19.19 3.58
N SER A 39 -18.45 18.33 4.15
CA SER A 39 -17.99 17.30 5.08
C SER A 39 -17.11 16.26 4.40
N ALA A 40 -17.52 15.73 3.25
CA ALA A 40 -16.73 14.79 2.45
C ALA A 40 -15.42 15.42 1.96
N LYS A 41 -15.47 16.69 1.52
CA LYS A 41 -14.27 17.44 1.14
C LYS A 41 -13.29 17.55 2.30
N LYS A 42 -13.78 17.91 3.49
CA LYS A 42 -12.92 18.00 4.68
C LYS A 42 -12.29 16.66 5.03
N ASP A 43 -13.05 15.56 4.96
CA ASP A 43 -12.56 14.24 5.30
C ASP A 43 -11.47 13.77 4.32
N ILE A 44 -11.69 13.92 3.00
CA ILE A 44 -10.71 13.48 2.00
C ILE A 44 -9.43 14.31 2.02
N TYR A 45 -9.54 15.65 2.19
CA TYR A 45 -8.38 16.52 2.28
C TYR A 45 -7.56 16.28 3.55
N PHE A 46 -8.20 15.84 4.65
CA PHE A 46 -7.50 15.42 5.86
C PHE A 46 -6.80 14.07 5.65
N LEU A 47 -7.52 13.05 5.21
CA LEU A 47 -6.98 11.70 5.04
C LEU A 47 -5.83 11.64 4.01
N ALA A 48 -5.89 12.47 2.97
CA ALA A 48 -4.85 12.57 1.96
C ALA A 48 -3.88 13.73 2.19
N SER A 49 -3.81 14.30 3.41
CA SER A 49 -2.85 15.36 3.74
C SER A 49 -1.43 14.82 3.96
N ASP A 50 -0.45 15.71 3.90
CA ASP A 50 0.94 15.41 4.25
C ASP A 50 1.09 14.96 5.71
N ASP A 51 0.25 15.50 6.63
CA ASP A 51 0.24 15.11 8.04
C ASP A 51 -0.10 13.63 8.24
N CYS A 52 -0.91 13.07 7.33
CA CYS A 52 -1.24 11.65 7.33
C CYS A 52 -0.14 10.77 6.72
N GLU A 53 0.96 11.33 6.22
CA GLU A 53 2.15 10.60 5.74
C GLU A 53 1.81 9.41 4.82
N GLY A 54 0.75 9.55 4.01
CA GLY A 54 0.23 8.47 3.16
C GLY A 54 -0.28 7.26 3.95
N ARG A 55 -0.59 7.40 5.22
CA ARG A 55 -1.22 6.38 6.09
C ARG A 55 -0.51 5.02 6.06
N GLY A 56 0.81 5.05 5.86
CA GLY A 56 1.62 3.83 5.79
C GLY A 56 1.83 3.18 7.16
N PRO A 57 2.06 1.86 7.23
CA PRO A 57 2.41 1.18 8.47
C PRO A 57 3.61 1.83 9.17
N LEU A 58 3.58 1.91 10.49
CA LEU A 58 4.61 2.53 11.34
C LEU A 58 4.79 4.05 11.11
N THR A 59 3.89 4.72 10.39
CA THR A 59 3.86 6.19 10.33
C THR A 59 2.95 6.75 11.42
N LYS A 60 3.24 7.96 11.87
CA LYS A 60 2.33 8.70 12.76
C LYS A 60 1.02 9.02 12.05
N GLY A 61 1.07 9.18 10.73
CA GLY A 61 -0.07 9.50 9.89
C GLY A 61 -1.13 8.39 9.88
N LEU A 62 -0.72 7.11 9.95
CA LEU A 62 -1.68 6.01 10.10
C LEU A 62 -2.44 6.10 11.43
N ASP A 63 -1.75 6.38 12.52
CA ASP A 63 -2.38 6.56 13.84
C ASP A 63 -3.29 7.80 13.86
N LEU A 64 -2.86 8.89 13.24
CA LEU A 64 -3.65 10.13 13.12
C LEU A 64 -4.96 9.89 12.36
N ALA A 65 -4.92 9.12 11.27
CA ALA A 65 -6.10 8.73 10.50
C ALA A 65 -7.06 7.85 11.34
N ALA A 66 -6.54 6.87 12.08
CA ALA A 66 -7.34 6.04 12.97
C ALA A 66 -8.05 6.84 14.05
N GLU A 67 -7.34 7.77 14.69
CA GLU A 67 -7.92 8.67 15.69
C GLU A 67 -8.99 9.58 15.09
N TYR A 68 -8.74 10.14 13.90
CA TYR A 68 -9.71 10.95 13.18
C TYR A 68 -11.02 10.19 12.93
N ILE A 69 -10.93 8.97 12.42
CA ILE A 69 -12.09 8.10 12.15
C ILE A 69 -12.85 7.81 13.45
N SER A 70 -12.12 7.45 14.52
CA SER A 70 -12.73 7.15 15.83
C SER A 70 -13.49 8.35 16.40
N GLN A 71 -12.94 9.56 16.26
CA GLN A 71 -13.61 10.80 16.66
C GLN A 71 -14.87 11.07 15.85
N LYS A 72 -14.88 10.78 14.54
CA LYS A 72 -16.09 10.87 13.70
C LYS A 72 -17.17 9.88 14.14
N PHE A 73 -16.79 8.65 14.45
CA PHE A 73 -17.71 7.64 14.98
C PHE A 73 -18.31 8.10 16.31
N LYS A 74 -17.48 8.61 17.22
CA LYS A 74 -17.91 9.16 18.50
C LYS A 74 -18.86 10.35 18.34
N ALA A 75 -18.52 11.30 17.48
CA ALA A 75 -19.33 12.48 17.22
C ALA A 75 -20.70 12.14 16.61
N ALA A 76 -20.78 11.07 15.82
CA ALA A 76 -22.01 10.53 15.26
C ALA A 76 -22.81 9.65 16.27
N GLY A 77 -22.30 9.42 17.48
CA GLY A 77 -22.96 8.62 18.50
C GLY A 77 -22.91 7.11 18.29
N LEU A 78 -21.98 6.61 17.48
CA LEU A 78 -21.76 5.18 17.35
C LEU A 78 -21.27 4.59 18.68
N LYS A 79 -21.67 3.36 18.98
CA LYS A 79 -21.19 2.63 20.14
C LYS A 79 -19.85 1.95 19.82
N PRO A 80 -18.82 2.12 20.67
CA PRO A 80 -17.54 1.45 20.48
C PRO A 80 -17.64 -0.05 20.73
N LEU A 81 -16.86 -0.87 20.01
CA LEU A 81 -16.80 -2.32 20.14
C LEU A 81 -15.45 -2.85 20.60
N GLY A 82 -14.43 -2.00 20.68
CA GLY A 82 -13.11 -2.40 21.12
C GLY A 82 -13.03 -2.62 22.63
N LYS A 83 -11.88 -3.12 23.09
CA LYS A 83 -11.64 -3.33 24.52
C LYS A 83 -11.80 -2.02 25.30
N GLU A 84 -12.30 -2.12 26.52
CA GLU A 84 -12.46 -1.00 27.47
C GLU A 84 -13.28 0.17 26.91
N GLY A 85 -14.19 -0.08 25.96
CA GLY A 85 -15.02 0.95 25.37
C GLY A 85 -14.30 1.83 24.33
N SER A 86 -13.21 1.35 23.77
CA SER A 86 -12.52 2.01 22.65
C SER A 86 -13.16 1.64 21.31
N TYR A 87 -12.85 2.42 20.27
CA TYR A 87 -13.23 2.10 18.89
C TYR A 87 -12.20 1.20 18.19
N PHE A 88 -11.11 0.82 18.86
CA PHE A 88 -10.00 0.12 18.24
C PHE A 88 -10.04 -1.39 18.45
N GLN A 89 -9.80 -2.13 17.40
CA GLN A 89 -9.46 -3.54 17.41
C GLN A 89 -7.97 -3.69 17.08
N PRO A 90 -7.08 -3.74 18.08
CA PRO A 90 -5.64 -3.85 17.86
C PRO A 90 -5.26 -5.26 17.40
N PHE A 91 -4.26 -5.32 16.53
CA PHE A 91 -3.58 -6.54 16.10
C PHE A 91 -2.14 -6.22 15.73
N SER A 92 -1.37 -7.23 15.38
CA SER A 92 0.03 -7.04 14.98
C SER A 92 0.38 -7.93 13.79
N ILE A 93 1.34 -7.47 13.00
CA ILE A 93 1.88 -8.20 11.85
C ILE A 93 3.39 -8.41 11.99
N SER A 94 3.94 -9.27 11.13
CA SER A 94 5.38 -9.53 11.08
C SER A 94 6.15 -8.32 10.57
N GLY A 95 7.33 -8.07 11.15
CA GLY A 95 8.17 -6.96 10.72
C GLY A 95 9.29 -6.67 11.71
N ALA A 96 9.73 -5.41 11.71
CA ALA A 96 10.70 -4.87 12.66
C ALA A 96 10.19 -3.58 13.29
N LYS A 97 10.59 -3.35 14.54
CA LYS A 97 10.31 -2.13 15.30
C LYS A 97 11.60 -1.71 16.00
N LEU A 98 11.93 -0.43 15.95
CA LEU A 98 13.02 0.11 16.76
C LEU A 98 12.60 0.15 18.23
N ASP A 99 13.47 -0.37 19.10
CA ASP A 99 13.28 -0.32 20.55
C ASP A 99 13.89 0.97 21.13
N GLU A 100 15.02 1.41 20.56
CA GLU A 100 15.71 2.64 20.92
C GLU A 100 16.27 3.34 19.68
N LYS A 101 16.60 4.63 19.81
CA LYS A 101 17.30 5.36 18.74
C LYS A 101 18.66 4.71 18.47
N PRO A 102 19.01 4.45 17.19
CA PRO A 102 20.32 3.91 16.85
C PRO A 102 21.43 4.91 17.18
N THR A 103 22.63 4.40 17.38
CA THR A 103 23.83 5.24 17.61
C THR A 103 24.88 4.97 16.54
N LEU A 104 25.59 6.03 16.15
CA LEU A 104 26.76 5.94 15.27
C LEU A 104 27.78 7.02 15.69
N VAL A 105 28.99 6.58 16.04
CA VAL A 105 30.10 7.41 16.43
C VAL A 105 31.29 7.13 15.51
N ILE A 106 31.85 8.16 14.90
CA ILE A 106 33.04 8.05 14.05
C ILE A 106 34.26 8.56 14.82
N LYS A 107 35.34 7.80 14.77
CA LYS A 107 36.66 8.15 15.35
C LYS A 107 37.68 8.19 14.23
N SER A 108 38.43 9.27 14.15
CA SER A 108 39.50 9.45 13.15
C SER A 108 40.62 10.32 13.69
N GLU A 109 41.84 9.95 13.41
CA GLU A 109 43.04 10.72 13.78
C GLU A 109 43.13 12.08 13.06
N ASN A 110 42.47 12.27 11.95
CA ASN A 110 42.58 13.45 11.08
C ASN A 110 41.25 14.22 10.85
N PHE A 111 40.27 14.05 11.73
CA PHE A 111 38.92 14.61 11.55
C PHE A 111 38.77 15.98 12.23
N ASN A 112 38.49 17.03 11.47
CA ASN A 112 38.23 18.38 12.00
C ASN A 112 36.73 18.71 11.91
N ALA A 113 36.01 18.64 13.02
CA ALA A 113 34.68 19.25 13.10
C ALA A 113 34.84 20.74 13.40
N ASP A 114 34.38 21.61 12.50
CA ASP A 114 34.37 23.07 12.74
C ASP A 114 33.17 23.39 13.66
N THR A 115 33.45 23.58 14.96
CA THR A 115 32.42 23.83 15.99
C THR A 115 31.90 25.27 15.99
N ASN A 116 32.37 26.16 15.08
CA ASN A 116 32.07 27.59 15.10
C ASN A 116 31.02 28.06 14.11
N SER A 117 30.39 27.18 13.36
CA SER A 117 29.25 27.56 12.49
C SER A 117 27.93 27.29 13.18
N LYS A 118 27.23 28.34 13.62
CA LYS A 118 25.92 28.25 14.26
C LYS A 118 24.82 27.63 13.37
N ASN A 119 25.09 27.35 12.09
CA ASN A 119 24.09 26.84 11.15
C ASN A 119 24.56 25.76 10.15
N ASN A 120 25.84 25.30 10.20
CA ASN A 120 26.29 24.22 9.32
C ASN A 120 27.44 23.47 10.00
N ARG A 121 27.15 22.34 10.64
CA ARG A 121 28.18 21.36 11.03
C ARG A 121 28.69 20.70 9.74
N ARG A 122 29.57 21.38 9.00
CA ARG A 122 30.34 20.79 7.92
C ARG A 122 31.63 20.22 8.48
N PHE A 123 31.90 18.97 8.18
CA PHE A 123 33.16 18.35 8.44
C PHE A 123 34.22 18.99 7.53
N LYS A 124 35.31 19.52 8.09
CA LYS A 124 36.47 19.99 7.30
C LYS A 124 37.69 19.15 7.63
N PHE A 125 38.29 18.58 6.61
CA PHE A 125 39.60 17.95 6.71
C PHE A 125 40.69 18.97 6.45
N ALA A 126 41.69 19.03 7.33
CA ALA A 126 42.83 19.89 7.12
C ALA A 126 43.78 19.30 6.06
N HIS A 127 44.10 20.07 5.02
CA HIS A 127 45.25 19.77 4.17
C HIS A 127 46.53 19.75 5.01
N ARG A 128 47.37 18.73 4.78
CA ARG A 128 48.63 18.52 5.49
C ARG A 128 49.50 19.78 5.47
N THR A 129 49.66 20.42 6.62
CA THR A 129 50.84 21.18 7.02
C THR A 129 51.64 20.32 7.98
N PRO A 130 52.99 20.28 7.92
CA PRO A 130 53.80 19.40 8.78
C PRO A 130 53.78 19.92 10.20
N ALA A 131 53.63 19.01 11.16
CA ALA A 131 53.69 19.18 12.59
C ALA A 131 52.42 19.75 13.28
N VAL A 132 51.35 18.93 13.33
CA VAL A 132 50.26 19.11 14.31
C VAL A 132 50.17 17.84 15.15
N VAL A 133 50.14 18.03 16.47
CA VAL A 133 49.90 16.95 17.44
C VAL A 133 48.65 16.19 17.05
N LYS A 134 48.80 14.90 16.81
CA LYS A 134 47.67 13.99 16.50
C LYS A 134 46.73 13.98 17.71
N GLN A 135 45.57 14.59 17.58
CA GLN A 135 44.47 14.43 18.52
C GLN A 135 43.40 13.53 17.88
N ASP A 136 43.18 12.36 18.49
CA ASP A 136 42.04 11.50 18.14
C ASP A 136 40.74 12.29 18.33
N LYS A 137 39.97 12.49 17.26
CA LYS A 137 38.67 13.13 17.33
C LYS A 137 37.55 12.11 17.21
N THR A 138 36.64 12.22 18.15
CA THR A 138 35.41 11.44 18.18
C THR A 138 34.24 12.34 17.83
N VAL A 139 33.41 11.94 16.84
CA VAL A 139 32.21 12.65 16.42
C VAL A 139 31.00 11.74 16.58
N SER A 140 30.10 12.14 17.47
CA SER A 140 28.79 11.50 17.58
C SER A 140 27.87 12.09 16.52
N LEU A 141 27.28 11.25 15.72
CA LEU A 141 26.35 11.60 14.64
C LEU A 141 24.90 11.59 15.15
N GLU A 142 24.05 12.35 14.50
CA GLU A 142 22.64 12.54 14.89
C GLU A 142 21.73 11.64 14.06
N ALA A 143 21.02 10.71 14.71
CA ALA A 143 20.01 9.86 14.07
C ALA A 143 18.85 10.69 13.50
N GLY A 144 18.40 10.35 12.29
CA GLY A 144 17.38 11.09 11.54
C GLY A 144 17.94 12.26 10.71
N LYS A 145 19.25 12.56 10.84
CA LYS A 145 19.92 13.65 10.12
C LYS A 145 21.18 13.18 9.40
N ASP A 146 22.11 12.61 10.14
CA ASP A 146 23.40 12.14 9.61
C ASP A 146 23.33 10.66 9.22
N PHE A 147 22.45 9.91 9.86
CA PHE A 147 22.20 8.49 9.58
C PHE A 147 20.81 8.05 10.08
N GLU A 148 20.35 6.89 9.61
CA GLU A 148 19.13 6.24 10.07
C GLU A 148 19.30 4.72 10.10
N ALA A 149 18.65 4.03 11.05
CA ALA A 149 18.59 2.57 11.01
C ALA A 149 17.71 2.11 9.84
N MET A 150 18.11 1.05 9.18
CA MET A 150 17.29 0.45 8.15
C MET A 150 16.38 -0.64 8.73
N GLY A 151 15.14 -0.69 8.29
CA GLY A 151 14.23 -1.74 8.72
C GLY A 151 14.67 -3.16 8.33
N LEU A 152 15.58 -3.31 7.37
CA LEU A 152 16.26 -4.57 7.03
C LEU A 152 17.37 -4.97 8.03
N SER A 153 17.76 -4.08 8.92
CA SER A 153 18.82 -4.33 9.89
C SER A 153 18.51 -5.52 10.80
N GLN A 154 19.56 -6.15 11.32
CA GLN A 154 19.49 -6.95 12.54
C GLN A 154 19.88 -6.10 13.75
N PRO A 155 19.42 -6.44 14.96
CA PRO A 155 19.94 -5.85 16.17
C PRO A 155 21.42 -6.24 16.34
N GLY A 156 22.22 -5.32 16.85
CA GLY A 156 23.62 -5.60 17.11
C GLY A 156 24.46 -4.37 17.37
N LYS A 157 25.70 -4.65 17.80
CA LYS A 157 26.77 -3.66 18.00
C LYS A 157 27.95 -4.01 17.12
N ALA A 158 28.60 -2.99 16.59
CA ALA A 158 29.89 -3.13 15.92
C ALA A 158 30.82 -1.98 16.31
N SER A 159 32.07 -2.31 16.56
CA SER A 159 33.16 -1.36 16.79
C SER A 159 34.35 -1.82 15.97
N ALA A 160 34.64 -1.16 14.85
CA ALA A 160 35.61 -1.64 13.89
C ALA A 160 36.06 -0.55 12.90
N PRO A 161 37.23 -0.73 12.23
CA PRO A 161 37.63 0.10 11.12
C PRO A 161 36.60 0.08 9.97
N LEU A 162 36.56 1.15 9.21
CA LEU A 162 35.74 1.25 8.02
C LEU A 162 36.46 0.71 6.79
N VAL A 163 35.66 0.26 5.81
CA VAL A 163 36.12 -0.06 4.47
C VAL A 163 35.07 0.41 3.46
N PHE A 164 35.48 1.10 2.41
CA PHE A 164 34.62 1.50 1.32
C PHE A 164 34.64 0.42 0.23
N ALA A 165 33.50 -0.17 -0.07
CA ALA A 165 33.36 -1.25 -1.04
C ALA A 165 32.50 -0.82 -2.25
N GLY A 166 32.80 0.33 -2.86
CA GLY A 166 32.11 0.81 -4.06
C GLY A 166 30.60 0.68 -3.96
N PHE A 167 29.99 -0.07 -4.89
CA PHE A 167 28.56 -0.41 -4.88
C PHE A 167 28.26 -1.71 -4.09
N GLY A 168 29.24 -2.34 -3.47
CA GLY A 168 29.08 -3.58 -2.69
C GLY A 168 28.70 -4.79 -3.52
N MET A 169 29.10 -4.84 -4.79
CA MET A 169 28.66 -5.85 -5.76
C MET A 169 29.79 -6.83 -6.10
N THR A 170 29.41 -8.12 -6.28
CA THR A 170 30.24 -9.17 -6.84
C THR A 170 29.46 -9.81 -7.98
N VAL A 171 29.96 -9.72 -9.22
CA VAL A 171 29.30 -10.21 -10.42
C VAL A 171 30.05 -11.42 -10.98
N ASP A 172 29.31 -12.53 -11.20
CA ASP A 172 29.84 -13.79 -11.74
C ASP A 172 31.03 -14.30 -10.90
N ASP A 173 30.81 -14.41 -9.58
CA ASP A 173 31.82 -14.78 -8.59
C ASP A 173 33.15 -14.00 -8.72
N GLY A 174 33.04 -12.72 -9.06
CA GLY A 174 34.18 -11.80 -9.19
C GLY A 174 34.86 -11.79 -10.56
N LYS A 175 34.45 -12.67 -11.49
CA LYS A 175 35.08 -12.73 -12.83
C LYS A 175 34.79 -11.52 -13.70
N LYS A 176 33.60 -10.93 -13.57
CA LYS A 176 33.20 -9.75 -14.36
C LYS A 176 33.39 -8.44 -13.60
N TYR A 177 33.07 -8.43 -12.32
CA TYR A 177 33.24 -7.24 -11.47
C TYR A 177 33.17 -7.66 -9.99
N ASP A 178 34.04 -7.07 -9.15
CA ASP A 178 34.05 -7.34 -7.72
C ASP A 178 34.54 -6.14 -6.91
N ASP A 179 33.66 -5.56 -6.10
CA ASP A 179 33.99 -4.46 -5.19
C ASP A 179 34.81 -4.93 -3.96
N TYR A 180 34.86 -6.22 -3.70
CA TYR A 180 35.61 -6.77 -2.56
C TYR A 180 36.98 -7.32 -2.92
N ALA A 181 37.34 -7.41 -4.21
CA ALA A 181 38.56 -8.07 -4.68
C ALA A 181 39.87 -7.48 -4.13
N LYS A 182 39.90 -6.16 -3.82
CA LYS A 182 41.10 -5.42 -3.41
C LYS A 182 41.08 -4.90 -1.97
N ILE A 183 40.09 -5.32 -1.18
CA ILE A 183 39.88 -4.88 0.20
C ILE A 183 39.68 -6.06 1.11
N ASP A 184 39.99 -5.89 2.40
CA ASP A 184 39.64 -6.85 3.44
C ASP A 184 38.46 -6.32 4.25
N ALA A 185 37.27 -6.90 4.06
CA ALA A 185 36.05 -6.53 4.76
C ALA A 185 35.83 -7.34 6.04
N LYS A 186 36.66 -8.39 6.28
CA LYS A 186 36.50 -9.26 7.43
C LYS A 186 36.72 -8.51 8.75
N GLY A 187 35.73 -8.55 9.62
CA GLY A 187 35.77 -7.86 10.91
C GLY A 187 35.70 -6.34 10.82
N LYS A 188 35.29 -5.78 9.69
CA LYS A 188 35.14 -4.34 9.47
C LYS A 188 33.70 -3.91 9.23
N ILE A 189 33.44 -2.61 9.27
CA ILE A 189 32.17 -2.00 8.90
C ILE A 189 32.29 -1.52 7.45
N VAL A 190 31.41 -2.01 6.57
CA VAL A 190 31.46 -1.75 5.14
C VAL A 190 30.59 -0.56 4.77
N VAL A 191 31.14 0.40 4.04
CA VAL A 191 30.43 1.53 3.44
C VAL A 191 30.17 1.22 1.97
N VAL A 192 28.90 1.25 1.53
CA VAL A 192 28.51 0.92 0.16
C VAL A 192 27.56 1.96 -0.44
N LEU A 193 27.72 2.25 -1.73
CA LEU A 193 26.76 3.04 -2.49
C LEU A 193 25.49 2.23 -2.76
N ARG A 194 24.34 2.88 -2.69
CA ARG A 194 23.06 2.31 -3.07
C ARG A 194 22.97 2.13 -4.59
N ASP A 195 21.92 1.44 -5.04
CA ASP A 195 21.65 1.15 -6.45
C ASP A 195 22.81 0.38 -7.15
N ALA A 196 22.95 0.52 -8.45
CA ALA A 196 24.01 -0.07 -9.27
C ALA A 196 24.68 0.99 -10.13
N PRO A 197 25.98 0.84 -10.42
CA PRO A 197 26.68 1.77 -11.31
C PRO A 197 26.07 1.76 -12.72
N LYS A 198 26.10 2.90 -13.38
CA LYS A 198 25.74 3.06 -14.78
C LYS A 198 26.98 2.85 -15.64
N PHE A 199 27.41 1.59 -15.77
CA PHE A 199 28.60 1.26 -16.54
C PHE A 199 28.49 1.73 -17.99
N LYS A 200 29.58 2.22 -18.56
CA LYS A 200 29.69 2.62 -19.96
C LYS A 200 29.26 1.53 -20.93
N ASP A 201 29.51 0.26 -20.59
CA ASP A 201 29.08 -0.93 -21.32
C ASP A 201 28.51 -1.95 -20.33
N GLU A 202 27.22 -1.75 -19.98
CA GLU A 202 26.54 -2.58 -19.00
C GLU A 202 26.45 -4.05 -19.42
N ALA A 203 26.38 -4.33 -20.73
CA ALA A 203 26.25 -5.70 -21.24
C ALA A 203 27.49 -6.57 -20.98
N LYS A 204 28.66 -5.96 -20.79
CA LYS A 204 29.87 -6.69 -20.38
C LYS A 204 29.83 -7.17 -18.94
N ILE A 205 29.13 -6.45 -18.08
CA ILE A 205 29.09 -6.74 -16.65
C ILE A 205 27.83 -7.51 -16.29
N PHE A 206 26.65 -7.07 -16.76
CA PHE A 206 25.38 -7.66 -16.41
C PHE A 206 24.78 -8.46 -17.59
N ASP A 207 24.48 -9.73 -17.36
CA ASP A 207 23.84 -10.60 -18.36
C ASP A 207 22.38 -10.18 -18.64
N SER A 208 21.77 -9.46 -17.71
CA SER A 208 20.40 -8.95 -17.83
C SER A 208 20.14 -7.81 -16.83
N ASN A 209 19.12 -7.01 -17.14
CA ASN A 209 18.62 -5.99 -16.20
C ASN A 209 18.08 -6.62 -14.89
N GLY A 210 17.53 -7.84 -14.93
CA GLY A 210 17.12 -8.58 -13.74
C GLY A 210 18.31 -8.86 -12.83
N LYS A 211 19.45 -9.29 -13.36
CA LYS A 211 20.69 -9.50 -12.59
C LYS A 211 21.23 -8.19 -12.02
N LYS A 212 21.22 -7.10 -12.80
CA LYS A 212 21.60 -5.77 -12.32
C LYS A 212 20.73 -5.34 -11.13
N ARG A 213 19.38 -5.45 -11.26
CA ARG A 213 18.44 -5.11 -10.17
C ARG A 213 18.63 -5.98 -8.92
N GLN A 214 18.83 -7.29 -9.09
CA GLN A 214 19.10 -8.18 -7.98
C GLN A 214 20.32 -7.71 -7.18
N LEU A 215 21.45 -7.48 -7.86
CA LEU A 215 22.71 -7.06 -7.25
C LEU A 215 22.65 -5.63 -6.66
N ALA A 216 21.81 -4.75 -7.25
CA ALA A 216 21.54 -3.41 -6.75
C ALA A 216 20.71 -3.40 -5.46
N SER A 217 20.00 -4.48 -5.15
CA SER A 217 19.09 -4.51 -4.00
C SER A 217 19.84 -4.42 -2.68
N LEU A 218 19.23 -3.73 -1.71
CA LEU A 218 19.77 -3.60 -0.36
C LEU A 218 20.02 -4.97 0.29
N THR A 219 19.10 -5.91 0.03
CA THR A 219 19.18 -7.31 0.49
C THR A 219 20.46 -8.00 0.02
N GLU A 220 20.72 -7.95 -1.28
CA GLU A 220 21.89 -8.63 -1.88
C GLU A 220 23.21 -8.01 -1.38
N LYS A 221 23.24 -6.70 -1.20
CA LYS A 221 24.43 -5.99 -0.68
C LYS A 221 24.72 -6.35 0.78
N ILE A 222 23.67 -6.50 1.62
CA ILE A 222 23.85 -6.99 3.00
C ILE A 222 24.42 -8.42 3.00
N LEU A 223 23.84 -9.31 2.20
CA LEU A 223 24.31 -10.70 2.09
C LEU A 223 25.74 -10.78 1.57
N ASN A 224 26.09 -9.96 0.57
CA ASN A 224 27.43 -9.93 0.02
C ASN A 224 28.45 -9.40 1.03
N ALA A 225 28.13 -8.33 1.76
CA ALA A 225 28.98 -7.83 2.85
C ALA A 225 29.18 -8.89 3.96
N GLU A 226 28.11 -9.58 4.36
CA GLU A 226 28.17 -10.67 5.33
C GLU A 226 29.03 -11.84 4.83
N LYS A 227 28.89 -12.23 3.53
CA LYS A 227 29.72 -13.26 2.89
C LYS A 227 31.22 -12.93 2.97
N HIS A 228 31.56 -11.62 2.91
CA HIS A 228 32.94 -11.13 3.06
C HIS A 228 33.33 -10.85 4.52
N GLY A 229 32.51 -11.25 5.50
CA GLY A 229 32.81 -11.20 6.93
C GLY A 229 32.65 -9.82 7.57
N ALA A 230 31.90 -8.91 6.97
CA ALA A 230 31.58 -7.61 7.52
C ALA A 230 30.80 -7.72 8.84
N LEU A 231 31.02 -6.79 9.76
CA LEU A 231 30.28 -6.69 11.03
C LEU A 231 29.01 -5.84 10.91
N ALA A 232 28.99 -4.88 9.99
CA ALA A 232 27.84 -4.04 9.71
C ALA A 232 27.96 -3.40 8.31
N VAL A 233 26.85 -2.84 7.80
CA VAL A 233 26.81 -2.11 6.53
C VAL A 233 26.27 -0.69 6.74
N LEU A 234 27.00 0.29 6.20
CA LEU A 234 26.56 1.68 6.05
C LEU A 234 26.22 1.93 4.58
N PHE A 235 24.94 2.06 4.27
CA PHE A 235 24.48 2.41 2.93
C PHE A 235 24.58 3.91 2.71
N VAL A 236 25.02 4.32 1.55
CA VAL A 236 25.15 5.71 1.14
C VAL A 236 24.43 5.91 -0.18
N ASN A 237 23.70 7.00 -0.35
CA ASN A 237 23.10 7.30 -1.64
C ASN A 237 24.17 7.40 -2.72
N ASP A 238 23.96 6.75 -3.87
CA ASP A 238 24.73 7.04 -5.08
C ASP A 238 24.46 8.48 -5.55
N ARG A 239 25.25 8.98 -6.52
CA ARG A 239 25.15 10.36 -7.01
C ARG A 239 23.74 10.71 -7.52
N ASP A 240 23.14 9.81 -8.30
CA ASP A 240 21.87 10.07 -8.95
C ASP A 240 20.74 10.03 -7.92
N THR A 241 20.73 9.03 -7.03
CA THR A 241 19.79 8.97 -5.91
C THR A 241 19.91 10.20 -5.01
N ALA A 242 21.12 10.63 -4.66
CA ALA A 242 21.32 11.80 -3.82
C ALA A 242 20.79 13.08 -4.48
N LYS A 243 20.99 13.24 -5.80
CA LYS A 243 20.45 14.36 -6.56
C LYS A 243 18.92 14.35 -6.58
N ASP A 244 18.32 13.20 -6.86
CA ASP A 244 16.87 13.06 -6.98
C ASP A 244 16.14 13.21 -5.65
N THR A 245 16.78 12.83 -4.54
CA THR A 245 16.19 12.83 -3.19
C THR A 245 16.70 13.96 -2.29
N SER A 246 17.57 14.86 -2.79
CA SER A 246 18.28 15.84 -1.97
C SER A 246 19.05 15.17 -0.81
N ASP A 247 19.64 14.00 -1.07
CA ASP A 247 20.38 13.14 -0.13
C ASP A 247 19.57 12.68 1.10
N ALA A 248 18.23 12.58 0.95
CA ALA A 248 17.37 12.14 2.04
C ALA A 248 17.70 10.71 2.49
N LEU A 249 17.71 10.51 3.81
CA LEU A 249 17.85 9.19 4.41
C LEU A 249 16.56 8.38 4.23
N LEU A 250 16.68 7.07 4.01
CA LEU A 250 15.54 6.15 4.02
C LEU A 250 15.00 6.02 5.44
N PRO A 251 13.73 6.32 5.69
CA PRO A 251 13.12 6.08 6.99
C PRO A 251 13.16 4.59 7.36
N PHE A 252 13.25 4.29 8.64
CA PHE A 252 13.25 2.92 9.14
C PHE A 252 12.05 2.10 8.61
N ASN A 253 10.86 2.69 8.64
CA ASN A 253 9.62 2.05 8.22
C ASN A 253 9.59 1.65 6.73
N HIS A 254 10.38 2.31 5.86
CA HIS A 254 10.44 1.99 4.43
C HIS A 254 10.83 0.52 4.16
N THR A 255 11.61 -0.09 5.05
CA THR A 255 12.06 -1.48 4.92
C THR A 255 11.71 -2.36 6.12
N ALA A 256 10.95 -1.84 7.11
CA ALA A 256 10.66 -2.55 8.36
C ALA A 256 9.80 -3.81 8.18
N LEU A 257 8.94 -3.82 7.17
CA LEU A 257 8.10 -4.99 6.84
C LEU A 257 8.81 -6.01 5.95
N ALA A 258 9.96 -5.64 5.38
CA ALA A 258 10.74 -6.57 4.58
C ALA A 258 11.41 -7.62 5.46
N ARG A 259 11.50 -8.86 4.94
CA ARG A 259 12.28 -9.89 5.60
C ARG A 259 13.75 -9.49 5.63
N SER A 260 14.37 -9.51 6.81
CA SER A 260 15.81 -9.28 6.90
C SER A 260 16.59 -10.38 6.21
N PRO A 261 17.53 -10.04 5.32
CA PRO A 261 18.28 -11.02 4.56
C PRO A 261 19.44 -11.64 5.34
N GLY A 262 20.09 -10.84 6.21
CA GLY A 262 21.36 -11.19 6.86
C GLY A 262 21.28 -11.19 8.38
N LYS A 263 22.45 -11.24 9.03
CA LYS A 263 22.63 -11.29 10.49
C LYS A 263 23.31 -10.07 11.07
N ILE A 264 23.67 -9.08 10.24
CA ILE A 264 24.45 -7.90 10.63
C ILE A 264 23.60 -6.63 10.66
N PRO A 265 23.96 -5.63 11.49
CA PRO A 265 23.36 -4.30 11.47
C PRO A 265 23.52 -3.60 10.13
N ALA A 266 22.50 -2.82 9.74
CA ALA A 266 22.51 -2.00 8.53
C ALA A 266 21.93 -0.61 8.83
N LEU A 267 22.69 0.43 8.47
CA LEU A 267 22.29 1.83 8.61
C LEU A 267 22.34 2.51 7.25
N HIS A 268 21.50 3.53 7.06
CA HIS A 268 21.64 4.48 5.97
C HIS A 268 22.42 5.70 6.48
N PHE A 269 23.49 6.05 5.80
CA PHE A 269 24.44 7.07 6.20
C PHE A 269 24.47 8.19 5.16
N SER A 270 24.49 9.45 5.57
CA SER A 270 24.44 10.59 4.66
C SER A 270 25.62 10.59 3.69
N ARG A 271 25.35 10.89 2.41
CA ARG A 271 26.40 10.96 1.39
C ARG A 271 27.42 12.04 1.71
N SER A 272 26.99 13.17 2.27
CA SER A 272 27.89 14.25 2.64
C SER A 272 28.95 13.78 3.64
N SER A 273 28.53 13.11 4.71
CA SER A 273 29.46 12.58 5.74
C SER A 273 30.35 11.47 5.18
N ALA A 274 29.77 10.54 4.40
CA ALA A 274 30.54 9.48 3.75
C ALA A 274 31.57 10.02 2.75
N ASN A 275 31.21 11.04 1.99
CA ASN A 275 32.10 11.70 1.04
C ASN A 275 33.34 12.30 1.74
N GLU A 276 33.15 12.94 2.87
CA GLU A 276 34.25 13.50 3.65
C GLU A 276 35.19 12.40 4.17
N LEU A 277 34.64 11.31 4.73
CA LEU A 277 35.43 10.19 5.21
C LEU A 277 36.25 9.53 4.09
N VAL A 278 35.59 9.22 2.96
CA VAL A 278 36.26 8.57 1.82
C VAL A 278 37.31 9.49 1.21
N THR A 279 36.99 10.79 1.02
CA THR A 279 37.93 11.76 0.44
C THR A 279 39.18 11.93 1.31
N SER A 280 39.04 11.92 2.63
CA SER A 280 40.18 12.09 3.55
C SER A 280 41.26 11.01 3.39
N VAL A 281 40.87 9.80 3.00
CA VAL A 281 41.78 8.66 2.83
C VAL A 281 42.22 8.48 1.39
N THR A 282 41.24 8.58 0.44
CA THR A 282 41.50 8.28 -0.98
C THR A 282 41.99 9.48 -1.79
N GLY A 283 41.77 10.69 -1.30
CA GLY A 283 42.01 11.94 -2.05
C GLY A 283 40.96 12.20 -3.16
N LYS A 284 39.95 11.34 -3.29
CA LYS A 284 38.90 11.44 -4.31
C LYS A 284 37.52 11.57 -3.67
N SER A 285 36.67 12.43 -4.21
CA SER A 285 35.27 12.50 -3.81
C SER A 285 34.49 11.26 -4.27
N LEU A 286 33.33 10.99 -3.63
CA LEU A 286 32.44 9.91 -4.06
C LEU A 286 31.95 10.08 -5.50
N ASP A 287 31.80 11.33 -6.00
CA ASP A 287 31.45 11.59 -7.40
C ASP A 287 32.57 11.20 -8.36
N GLN A 288 33.82 11.54 -8.02
CA GLN A 288 34.98 11.12 -8.81
C GLN A 288 35.16 9.59 -8.79
N ILE A 289 34.97 8.96 -7.64
CA ILE A 289 35.02 7.50 -7.52
C ILE A 289 33.92 6.84 -8.35
N GLN A 290 32.68 7.34 -8.27
CA GLN A 290 31.58 6.79 -9.04
C GLN A 290 31.81 6.93 -10.56
N ASN A 291 32.30 8.08 -11.03
CA ASN A 291 32.67 8.27 -12.43
C ASN A 291 33.75 7.26 -12.88
N LEU A 292 34.78 7.05 -12.08
CA LEU A 292 35.82 6.07 -12.40
C LEU A 292 35.26 4.64 -12.48
N ILE A 293 34.38 4.26 -11.55
CA ILE A 293 33.71 2.96 -11.59
C ILE A 293 32.90 2.80 -12.87
N GLU A 294 32.11 3.83 -13.24
CA GLU A 294 31.19 3.80 -14.38
C GLU A 294 31.95 3.79 -15.72
N ASP A 295 33.01 4.58 -15.84
CA ASP A 295 33.79 4.73 -17.07
C ASP A 295 34.79 3.57 -17.28
N GLU A 296 35.53 3.20 -16.25
CA GLU A 296 36.57 2.17 -16.32
C GLU A 296 36.02 0.75 -16.11
N MET A 297 34.80 0.63 -15.55
CA MET A 297 34.15 -0.63 -15.18
C MET A 297 34.99 -1.49 -14.22
N VAL A 298 35.75 -0.82 -13.34
CA VAL A 298 36.65 -1.41 -12.36
C VAL A 298 36.35 -0.85 -10.98
N SER A 299 36.36 -1.70 -9.97
CA SER A 299 36.16 -1.29 -8.58
C SER A 299 37.18 -0.25 -8.13
N GLN A 300 36.71 0.76 -7.40
CA GLN A 300 37.49 1.81 -6.75
C GLN A 300 37.40 1.69 -5.21
N SER A 301 37.23 0.50 -4.70
CA SER A 301 37.13 0.21 -3.26
C SER A 301 38.44 0.51 -2.53
N ALA A 302 38.35 0.89 -1.25
CA ALA A 302 39.50 1.31 -0.45
C ALA A 302 39.35 0.92 1.02
N ASN A 303 40.43 0.51 1.64
CA ASN A 303 40.50 0.40 3.10
C ASN A 303 40.56 1.79 3.75
N LEU A 304 39.76 2.01 4.78
CA LEU A 304 39.68 3.25 5.54
C LEU A 304 40.17 3.00 6.99
N ASP A 305 41.27 2.26 7.14
CA ASP A 305 41.75 1.71 8.43
C ASP A 305 42.09 2.78 9.51
N SER A 306 42.33 4.04 9.10
CA SER A 306 42.52 5.17 10.03
C SER A 306 41.20 5.72 10.58
N ILE A 307 40.04 5.18 10.15
CA ILE A 307 38.70 5.60 10.57
C ILE A 307 38.01 4.41 11.18
N THR A 308 37.54 4.53 12.41
CA THR A 308 36.75 3.52 13.10
C THR A 308 35.32 4.04 13.33
N ALA A 309 34.36 3.14 13.37
CA ALA A 309 33.00 3.45 13.74
C ALA A 309 32.54 2.55 14.89
N ASP A 310 31.82 3.16 15.84
CA ASP A 310 31.05 2.45 16.86
C ASP A 310 29.57 2.65 16.55
N LEU A 311 28.83 1.58 16.32
CA LEU A 311 27.39 1.64 16.07
C LEU A 311 26.62 0.64 16.95
N GLU A 312 25.40 1.01 17.26
CA GLU A 312 24.43 0.12 17.92
C GLU A 312 23.04 0.30 17.31
N VAL A 313 22.41 -0.82 16.97
CA VAL A 313 21.01 -0.89 16.56
C VAL A 313 20.26 -1.81 17.52
N LYS A 314 19.26 -1.26 18.20
CA LYS A 314 18.36 -2.01 19.07
C LYS A 314 16.99 -2.04 18.40
N LEU A 315 16.58 -3.21 17.96
CA LEU A 315 15.27 -3.45 17.35
C LEU A 315 14.75 -4.83 17.70
N THR A 316 13.45 -4.95 17.76
CA THR A 316 12.73 -6.24 17.80
C THR A 316 12.25 -6.59 16.40
N ARG A 317 12.48 -7.83 15.99
CA ARG A 317 12.03 -8.38 14.71
C ARG A 317 11.35 -9.72 14.92
N GLY A 318 10.27 -9.97 14.22
CA GLY A 318 9.58 -11.25 14.30
C GLY A 318 8.12 -11.18 13.85
N LYS A 319 7.36 -12.19 14.26
CA LYS A 319 5.91 -12.21 14.15
C LYS A 319 5.31 -11.28 15.20
N ASP A 320 4.18 -10.68 14.88
CA ASP A 320 3.39 -9.86 15.81
C ASP A 320 4.15 -8.68 16.44
N VAL A 321 5.06 -8.06 15.67
CA VAL A 321 5.91 -6.96 16.14
C VAL A 321 5.38 -5.59 15.72
N VAL A 322 4.81 -5.48 14.52
CA VAL A 322 4.32 -4.21 13.98
C VAL A 322 2.84 -4.03 14.36
N PRO A 323 2.53 -3.09 15.27
CA PRO A 323 1.16 -2.89 15.71
C PRO A 323 0.33 -2.20 14.63
N LEU A 324 -0.88 -2.69 14.42
CA LEU A 324 -1.93 -2.12 13.59
C LEU A 324 -3.25 -2.12 14.37
N LYS A 325 -4.27 -1.46 13.87
CA LYS A 325 -5.60 -1.45 14.48
C LYS A 325 -6.69 -1.19 13.45
N ASN A 326 -7.77 -1.94 13.52
CA ASN A 326 -9.01 -1.56 12.86
C ASN A 326 -9.77 -0.55 13.73
N VAL A 327 -10.63 0.25 13.12
CA VAL A 327 -11.55 1.14 13.84
C VAL A 327 -12.97 0.66 13.62
N ALA A 328 -13.69 0.37 14.72
CA ALA A 328 -15.02 -0.25 14.72
C ALA A 328 -16.02 0.56 15.53
N GLY A 329 -17.16 0.88 14.93
CA GLY A 329 -18.26 1.55 15.60
C GLY A 329 -19.61 1.01 15.14
N VAL A 330 -20.53 0.78 16.07
CA VAL A 330 -21.84 0.22 15.76
C VAL A 330 -22.95 1.23 15.98
N LEU A 331 -23.86 1.29 15.02
CA LEU A 331 -25.16 1.93 15.13
C LEU A 331 -26.19 0.85 15.39
N GLU A 332 -26.76 0.83 16.59
CA GLU A 332 -27.65 -0.22 17.04
C GLU A 332 -28.89 -0.37 16.15
N GLY A 333 -29.36 -1.60 16.03
CA GLY A 333 -30.61 -1.94 15.38
C GLY A 333 -31.82 -1.72 16.29
N ASN A 334 -33.00 -1.84 15.71
CA ASN A 334 -34.25 -1.80 16.46
C ASN A 334 -35.28 -2.78 15.86
N GLY A 335 -36.14 -3.35 16.71
CA GLY A 335 -37.15 -4.32 16.28
C GLY A 335 -36.60 -5.76 16.15
N PRO A 336 -37.31 -6.63 15.43
CA PRO A 336 -37.02 -8.08 15.41
C PRO A 336 -35.65 -8.42 14.78
N LEU A 337 -35.12 -7.57 13.92
CA LEU A 337 -33.85 -7.78 13.21
C LEU A 337 -32.66 -7.12 13.89
N ALA A 338 -32.85 -6.50 15.05
CA ALA A 338 -31.81 -5.67 15.72
C ALA A 338 -30.49 -6.39 16.00
N ASN A 339 -30.52 -7.71 16.17
CA ASN A 339 -29.32 -8.51 16.47
C ASN A 339 -28.57 -8.96 15.20
N GLU A 340 -29.15 -8.79 14.02
CA GLU A 340 -28.44 -9.03 12.77
C GLU A 340 -27.70 -7.77 12.30
N THR A 341 -26.59 -7.95 11.60
CA THR A 341 -25.65 -6.87 11.30
C THR A 341 -25.39 -6.73 9.81
N ILE A 342 -25.43 -5.50 9.33
CA ILE A 342 -24.81 -5.12 8.07
C ILE A 342 -23.45 -4.50 8.40
N VAL A 343 -22.37 -5.01 7.82
CA VAL A 343 -21.03 -4.40 7.91
C VAL A 343 -20.85 -3.46 6.73
N ILE A 344 -20.40 -2.23 7.01
CA ILE A 344 -19.93 -1.28 5.98
C ILE A 344 -18.46 -1.04 6.24
N GLY A 345 -17.61 -1.38 5.26
CA GLY A 345 -16.17 -1.37 5.41
C GLY A 345 -15.45 -0.54 4.35
N ALA A 346 -14.30 -0.01 4.73
CA ALA A 346 -13.29 0.59 3.86
C ALA A 346 -11.94 0.47 4.55
N HIS A 347 -10.85 0.26 3.83
CA HIS A 347 -9.53 0.39 4.46
C HIS A 347 -9.10 1.84 4.55
N TYR A 348 -8.27 2.16 5.54
CA TYR A 348 -7.79 3.52 5.77
C TYR A 348 -6.26 3.64 5.70
N ASP A 349 -5.53 2.52 5.64
CA ASP A 349 -4.09 2.53 5.36
C ASP A 349 -3.80 2.77 3.87
N HIS A 350 -2.56 3.13 3.56
CA HIS A 350 -2.03 3.19 2.20
C HIS A 350 -0.50 3.02 2.23
N LEU A 351 0.20 3.40 1.16
CA LEU A 351 1.61 3.04 0.95
C LEU A 351 2.62 3.90 1.72
N GLY A 352 2.20 4.92 2.47
CA GLY A 352 3.11 5.81 3.18
C GLY A 352 4.06 6.56 2.24
N TYR A 353 5.34 6.35 2.40
CA TYR A 353 6.38 6.91 1.51
C TYR A 353 6.68 6.01 0.30
N GLY A 354 5.77 5.11 -0.06
CA GLY A 354 5.92 4.17 -1.17
C GLY A 354 6.54 2.84 -0.74
N GLY A 355 7.48 2.33 -1.49
CA GLY A 355 8.09 1.01 -1.26
C GLY A 355 7.72 0.01 -2.33
N SER A 356 7.60 -1.28 -1.97
CA SER A 356 7.33 -2.36 -2.92
C SER A 356 5.96 -2.29 -3.59
N GLY A 357 5.00 -1.59 -2.98
CA GLY A 357 3.66 -1.35 -3.53
C GLY A 357 3.60 -0.20 -4.54
N SER A 358 4.58 0.71 -4.54
CA SER A 358 4.58 1.87 -5.41
C SER A 358 4.71 1.51 -6.89
N LEU A 359 3.87 2.13 -7.71
CA LEU A 359 3.93 2.11 -9.18
C LEU A 359 4.55 3.39 -9.76
N SER A 360 5.11 4.25 -8.92
CA SER A 360 5.82 5.46 -9.36
C SER A 360 7.09 5.09 -10.14
N ALA A 361 7.29 5.73 -11.28
CA ALA A 361 8.54 5.64 -12.03
C ALA A 361 9.70 6.38 -11.34
N GLN A 362 9.39 7.30 -10.44
CA GLN A 362 10.37 8.09 -9.71
C GLN A 362 10.87 7.32 -8.49
N LYS A 363 12.18 7.28 -8.29
CA LYS A 363 12.83 6.67 -7.12
C LYS A 363 12.78 7.55 -5.86
N LYS A 364 12.28 8.77 -6.01
CA LYS A 364 12.19 9.73 -4.91
C LYS A 364 11.21 9.23 -3.86
N LEU A 365 11.65 9.24 -2.60
CA LEU A 365 10.74 9.08 -1.48
C LEU A 365 9.71 10.21 -1.52
N ALA A 366 8.47 9.87 -1.73
CA ALA A 366 7.37 10.82 -1.76
C ALA A 366 6.16 10.22 -1.05
N ILE A 367 5.39 11.07 -0.41
CA ILE A 367 4.15 10.66 0.21
C ILE A 367 3.21 10.14 -0.90
N HIS A 368 2.75 8.91 -0.74
CA HIS A 368 1.66 8.35 -1.54
C HIS A 368 0.37 8.69 -0.79
N HIS A 369 -0.27 9.78 -1.19
CA HIS A 369 -1.40 10.34 -0.45
C HIS A 369 -2.60 9.41 -0.41
N GLY A 370 -2.80 8.58 -1.46
CA GLY A 370 -3.87 7.61 -1.52
C GLY A 370 -5.25 8.25 -1.36
N ALA A 371 -5.52 9.30 -2.13
CA ALA A 371 -6.78 10.02 -2.00
C ALA A 371 -7.95 9.17 -2.50
N ASP A 372 -7.78 8.51 -3.65
CA ASP A 372 -8.79 7.54 -4.10
C ASP A 372 -8.60 6.21 -3.39
N ASP A 373 -7.38 5.74 -3.29
CA ASP A 373 -7.00 4.48 -2.65
C ASP A 373 -6.41 4.69 -1.24
N ASN A 374 -7.13 4.50 -0.09
CA ASN A 374 -8.59 4.41 -0.08
C ASN A 374 -9.18 5.51 0.82
N GLY A 375 -8.65 6.73 0.65
CA GLY A 375 -9.24 7.92 1.29
C GLY A 375 -10.71 8.13 0.86
N SER A 376 -11.04 7.82 -0.41
CA SER A 376 -12.38 7.99 -0.96
C SER A 376 -13.39 7.01 -0.35
N GLY A 377 -13.06 5.73 -0.24
CA GLY A 377 -13.92 4.73 0.41
C GLY A 377 -14.13 5.03 1.89
N THR A 378 -13.05 5.39 2.61
CA THR A 378 -13.12 5.82 4.01
C THR A 378 -14.00 7.07 4.18
N THR A 379 -13.86 8.07 3.30
CA THR A 379 -14.73 9.27 3.28
C THR A 379 -16.19 8.90 3.01
N GLY A 380 -16.44 8.01 2.04
CA GLY A 380 -17.78 7.51 1.73
C GLY A 380 -18.42 6.78 2.92
N MET A 381 -17.65 5.95 3.61
CA MET A 381 -18.09 5.29 4.83
C MET A 381 -18.44 6.32 5.94
N LEU A 382 -17.60 7.34 6.15
CA LEU A 382 -17.87 8.41 7.12
C LEU A 382 -19.13 9.21 6.77
N GLU A 383 -19.41 9.41 5.49
CA GLU A 383 -20.65 10.05 5.06
C GLU A 383 -21.87 9.16 5.33
N LEU A 384 -21.78 7.85 5.10
CA LEU A 384 -22.84 6.91 5.50
C LEU A 384 -23.04 6.89 7.02
N VAL A 385 -21.97 7.01 7.81
CA VAL A 385 -22.07 7.18 9.28
C VAL A 385 -22.93 8.39 9.62
N ARG A 386 -22.66 9.56 9.02
CA ARG A 386 -23.44 10.79 9.25
C ARG A 386 -24.90 10.61 8.88
N ARG A 387 -25.18 10.04 7.70
CA ARG A 387 -26.55 9.87 7.19
C ARG A 387 -27.36 8.91 8.04
N PHE A 388 -26.82 7.72 8.33
CA PHE A 388 -27.54 6.73 9.13
C PHE A 388 -27.72 7.15 10.59
N SER A 389 -26.77 7.87 11.18
CA SER A 389 -26.88 8.39 12.55
C SER A 389 -27.90 9.51 12.68
N ALA A 390 -28.16 10.28 11.62
CA ALA A 390 -29.17 11.32 11.61
C ALA A 390 -30.62 10.78 11.59
N VAL A 391 -30.81 9.50 11.22
CA VAL A 391 -32.14 8.89 11.16
C VAL A 391 -32.65 8.56 12.56
N LYS A 392 -33.64 9.30 13.05
CA LYS A 392 -34.28 9.03 14.33
C LYS A 392 -35.12 7.75 14.26
N ASN A 393 -35.06 6.94 15.32
CA ASN A 393 -35.85 5.69 15.46
C ASN A 393 -35.68 4.71 14.27
N ARG A 394 -34.47 4.60 13.76
CA ARG A 394 -34.12 3.66 12.69
C ARG A 394 -34.53 2.24 13.07
N GLN A 395 -35.26 1.56 12.19
CA GLN A 395 -35.70 0.19 12.36
C GLN A 395 -34.80 -0.78 11.58
N GLY A 396 -34.77 -2.03 12.02
CA GLY A 396 -34.09 -3.12 11.33
C GLY A 396 -32.70 -3.43 11.89
N ARG A 397 -31.86 -4.04 11.08
CA ARG A 397 -30.52 -4.52 11.45
C ARG A 397 -29.62 -3.42 11.96
N ARG A 398 -28.77 -3.73 12.92
CA ARG A 398 -27.67 -2.84 13.31
C ARG A 398 -26.67 -2.69 12.16
N ILE A 399 -25.93 -1.58 12.15
CA ILE A 399 -24.89 -1.31 11.17
C ILE A 399 -23.56 -1.22 11.91
N LEU A 400 -22.61 -2.05 11.52
CA LEU A 400 -21.23 -2.02 11.99
C LEU A 400 -20.37 -1.33 10.92
N PHE A 401 -19.81 -0.18 11.27
CA PHE A 401 -18.85 0.53 10.44
C PHE A 401 -17.43 0.11 10.82
N MET A 402 -16.65 -0.30 9.83
CA MET A 402 -15.29 -0.82 10.00
C MET A 402 -14.32 -0.10 9.08
N ALA A 403 -13.32 0.58 9.67
CA ALA A 403 -12.15 1.01 8.91
C ALA A 403 -11.02 -0.01 9.13
N PHE A 404 -10.58 -0.66 8.07
CA PHE A 404 -9.55 -1.70 8.13
C PHE A 404 -8.16 -1.10 7.94
N SER A 405 -7.14 -1.75 8.55
CA SER A 405 -5.73 -1.39 8.39
C SER A 405 -4.93 -2.57 7.86
N GLY A 406 -3.90 -2.28 7.07
CA GLY A 406 -3.02 -3.31 6.48
C GLY A 406 -3.67 -4.04 5.31
N GLU A 407 -4.61 -3.42 4.60
CA GLU A 407 -5.17 -3.92 3.36
C GLU A 407 -4.09 -4.05 2.30
N GLU A 408 -3.30 -3.01 2.09
CA GLU A 408 -2.19 -2.87 1.14
C GLU A 408 -1.06 -3.91 1.33
N LEU A 409 -1.03 -4.52 2.50
CA LEU A 409 -0.08 -5.57 2.87
C LEU A 409 -0.63 -6.98 2.65
N GLY A 410 -1.91 -7.10 2.27
CA GLY A 410 -2.60 -8.36 2.03
C GLY A 410 -3.78 -8.61 2.95
N LEU A 411 -4.69 -7.64 3.08
CA LEU A 411 -5.98 -7.73 3.77
C LEU A 411 -5.87 -8.05 5.28
N PHE A 412 -4.78 -7.63 5.94
CA PHE A 412 -4.52 -8.06 7.34
C PHE A 412 -5.62 -7.64 8.30
N GLY A 413 -6.17 -6.44 8.16
CA GLY A 413 -7.20 -5.92 9.05
C GLY A 413 -8.52 -6.64 8.95
N SER A 414 -9.04 -6.81 7.74
CA SER A 414 -10.28 -7.55 7.51
C SER A 414 -10.13 -9.04 7.82
N ALA A 415 -8.98 -9.65 7.48
CA ALA A 415 -8.67 -11.03 7.86
C ALA A 415 -8.58 -11.19 9.38
N HIS A 416 -7.99 -10.21 10.09
CA HIS A 416 -7.95 -10.23 11.55
C HIS A 416 -9.36 -10.18 12.14
N PHE A 417 -10.22 -9.26 11.66
CA PHE A 417 -11.62 -9.21 12.11
C PHE A 417 -12.36 -10.52 11.80
N ALA A 418 -12.21 -11.06 10.59
CA ALA A 418 -12.88 -12.31 10.21
C ALA A 418 -12.43 -13.54 11.02
N ASN A 419 -11.23 -13.52 11.59
CA ASN A 419 -10.71 -14.58 12.46
C ASN A 419 -10.89 -14.29 13.96
N ASN A 420 -11.02 -13.02 14.36
CA ASN A 420 -11.20 -12.56 15.73
C ASN A 420 -12.35 -11.54 15.78
N PRO A 421 -13.59 -11.96 15.47
CA PRO A 421 -14.69 -11.02 15.26
C PRO A 421 -15.14 -10.35 16.57
N LEU A 422 -15.43 -9.04 16.48
CA LEU A 422 -15.99 -8.27 17.60
C LEU A 422 -17.49 -8.56 17.85
N ILE A 423 -18.14 -9.17 16.88
CA ILE A 423 -19.52 -9.68 16.95
C ILE A 423 -19.56 -11.07 16.31
N PRO A 424 -20.47 -11.95 16.71
CA PRO A 424 -20.56 -13.29 16.13
C PRO A 424 -20.76 -13.24 14.61
N LEU A 425 -19.93 -13.98 13.83
CA LEU A 425 -20.00 -13.98 12.37
C LEU A 425 -21.37 -14.42 11.84
N ASN A 426 -22.04 -15.32 12.53
CA ASN A 426 -23.39 -15.77 12.15
C ASN A 426 -24.46 -14.68 12.33
N GLU A 427 -24.19 -13.58 13.01
CA GLU A 427 -25.06 -12.41 13.09
C GLU A 427 -24.84 -11.44 11.92
N ILE A 428 -23.74 -11.57 11.19
CA ILE A 428 -23.48 -10.74 10.01
C ILE A 428 -24.34 -11.23 8.85
N ALA A 429 -25.19 -10.35 8.33
CA ALA A 429 -26.05 -10.66 7.19
C ALA A 429 -25.39 -10.35 5.85
N VAL A 430 -24.69 -9.21 5.76
CA VAL A 430 -24.01 -8.74 4.54
C VAL A 430 -22.81 -7.87 4.94
N MET A 431 -21.76 -7.92 4.14
CA MET A 431 -20.69 -6.91 4.18
C MET A 431 -20.70 -6.10 2.88
N VAL A 432 -20.73 -4.77 3.02
CA VAL A 432 -20.63 -3.80 1.93
C VAL A 432 -19.28 -3.11 2.02
N ASN A 433 -18.46 -3.25 0.99
CA ASN A 433 -17.12 -2.69 0.91
C ASN A 433 -17.07 -1.48 -0.03
N LEU A 434 -16.35 -0.44 0.39
CA LEU A 434 -16.10 0.77 -0.38
C LEU A 434 -14.59 0.94 -0.54
N ASP A 435 -14.12 0.89 -1.78
CA ASP A 435 -12.71 1.06 -2.07
C ASP A 435 -12.54 1.71 -3.44
N MET A 436 -11.77 2.82 -3.50
CA MET A 436 -11.58 3.60 -4.72
C MET A 436 -12.92 4.04 -5.38
N ILE A 437 -13.72 4.81 -4.66
CA ILE A 437 -15.01 5.34 -5.16
C ILE A 437 -14.95 6.81 -5.59
N GLY A 438 -13.78 7.44 -5.58
CA GLY A 438 -13.59 8.87 -5.83
C GLY A 438 -13.28 9.23 -7.28
N ARG A 439 -13.14 8.27 -8.19
CA ARG A 439 -12.81 8.54 -9.61
C ARG A 439 -13.94 8.11 -10.55
N LEU A 440 -15.19 8.34 -10.15
CA LEU A 440 -16.35 8.03 -10.99
C LEU A 440 -16.19 8.63 -12.38
N SER A 441 -16.20 7.78 -13.39
CA SER A 441 -15.99 8.13 -14.79
C SER A 441 -17.17 7.74 -15.65
N LYS A 442 -17.23 8.32 -16.85
CA LYS A 442 -18.27 7.98 -17.83
C LYS A 442 -17.87 6.73 -18.60
N ASP A 443 -18.81 5.85 -18.83
CA ASP A 443 -18.68 4.78 -19.80
C ASP A 443 -18.46 5.35 -21.21
N ALA A 444 -17.54 4.76 -21.97
CA ALA A 444 -17.11 5.30 -23.25
C ALA A 444 -18.23 5.36 -24.30
N ASP A 445 -19.13 4.38 -24.29
CA ASP A 445 -20.18 4.23 -25.29
C ASP A 445 -21.47 4.97 -24.88
N THR A 446 -21.92 4.73 -23.66
CA THR A 446 -23.22 5.25 -23.19
C THR A 446 -23.15 6.67 -22.62
N LYS A 447 -21.93 7.17 -22.28
CA LYS A 447 -21.67 8.45 -21.58
C LYS A 447 -22.34 8.54 -20.20
N LYS A 448 -22.85 7.45 -19.66
CA LYS A 448 -23.39 7.36 -18.30
C LYS A 448 -22.29 7.03 -17.31
N ASP A 449 -22.51 7.32 -16.04
CA ASP A 449 -21.60 7.02 -14.95
C ASP A 449 -21.43 5.50 -14.79
N LYS A 450 -20.18 5.03 -14.74
CA LYS A 450 -19.83 3.60 -14.66
C LYS A 450 -19.34 3.23 -13.28
N VAL A 451 -19.95 2.20 -12.67
CA VAL A 451 -19.56 1.65 -11.37
C VAL A 451 -19.27 0.16 -11.52
N LEU A 452 -18.20 -0.30 -10.91
CA LEU A 452 -17.84 -1.70 -10.84
C LEU A 452 -18.40 -2.30 -9.54
N LEU A 453 -19.01 -3.48 -9.65
CA LEU A 453 -19.65 -4.19 -8.55
C LEU A 453 -19.11 -5.62 -8.48
N GLU A 454 -18.52 -6.01 -7.34
CA GLU A 454 -18.13 -7.40 -7.12
C GLU A 454 -18.99 -8.04 -6.03
N GLY A 455 -19.05 -9.38 -6.04
CA GLY A 455 -19.86 -10.14 -5.08
C GLY A 455 -21.34 -10.23 -5.40
N THR A 456 -21.80 -9.75 -6.57
CA THR A 456 -23.23 -9.69 -6.91
C THR A 456 -23.92 -11.06 -6.93
N GLY A 457 -23.17 -12.15 -7.12
CA GLY A 457 -23.66 -13.53 -7.09
C GLY A 457 -23.61 -14.17 -5.71
N THR A 458 -23.08 -13.50 -4.66
CA THR A 458 -22.93 -14.10 -3.33
C THR A 458 -24.21 -14.15 -2.51
N ALA A 459 -25.30 -13.53 -2.98
CA ALA A 459 -26.66 -13.75 -2.51
C ALA A 459 -27.67 -13.51 -3.62
N GLU A 460 -28.76 -14.30 -3.65
CA GLU A 460 -29.80 -14.23 -4.68
C GLU A 460 -30.46 -12.86 -4.81
N ILE A 461 -30.57 -12.15 -3.69
CA ILE A 461 -31.25 -10.86 -3.64
C ILE A 461 -30.45 -9.71 -4.29
N PHE A 462 -29.13 -9.82 -4.45
CA PHE A 462 -28.30 -8.67 -4.78
C PHE A 462 -28.58 -8.11 -6.18
N GLU A 463 -28.58 -8.94 -7.23
CA GLU A 463 -28.82 -8.44 -8.59
C GLU A 463 -30.20 -7.78 -8.74
N PRO A 464 -31.32 -8.38 -8.29
CA PRO A 464 -32.62 -7.72 -8.35
C PRO A 464 -32.68 -6.41 -7.55
N LEU A 465 -32.04 -6.35 -6.37
CA LEU A 465 -32.01 -5.16 -5.55
C LEU A 465 -31.21 -4.04 -6.21
N LEU A 466 -30.02 -4.35 -6.74
CA LEU A 466 -29.17 -3.40 -7.46
C LEU A 466 -29.89 -2.81 -8.66
N ASP A 467 -30.52 -3.65 -9.49
CA ASP A 467 -31.22 -3.21 -10.70
C ASP A 467 -32.46 -2.36 -10.36
N LYS A 468 -33.22 -2.73 -9.33
CA LYS A 468 -34.35 -1.95 -8.83
C LYS A 468 -33.93 -0.57 -8.37
N LYS A 469 -32.83 -0.47 -7.58
CA LYS A 469 -32.37 0.82 -7.06
C LYS A 469 -31.66 1.68 -8.11
N ASN A 470 -31.15 1.09 -9.17
CA ASN A 470 -30.45 1.83 -10.23
C ASN A 470 -31.36 2.63 -11.16
N THR A 471 -32.68 2.49 -11.04
CA THR A 471 -33.65 3.25 -11.87
C THR A 471 -33.48 4.76 -11.74
N GLU A 472 -33.11 5.24 -10.56
CA GLU A 472 -32.86 6.66 -10.29
C GLU A 472 -31.43 7.09 -10.64
N SER A 473 -30.42 6.30 -10.24
CA SER A 473 -29.01 6.63 -10.42
C SER A 473 -28.52 6.45 -11.85
N GLN A 474 -29.12 5.54 -12.60
CA GLN A 474 -28.81 5.21 -14.00
C GLN A 474 -27.33 4.91 -14.27
N PHE A 475 -26.65 4.29 -13.31
CA PHE A 475 -25.28 3.80 -13.50
C PHE A 475 -25.22 2.71 -14.57
N ILE A 476 -24.11 2.65 -15.28
CA ILE A 476 -23.70 1.43 -15.99
C ILE A 476 -22.94 0.58 -14.99
N PHE A 477 -23.47 -0.61 -14.69
CA PHE A 477 -22.81 -1.57 -13.81
C PHE A 477 -21.96 -2.55 -14.61
N VAL A 478 -20.70 -2.69 -14.18
CA VAL A 478 -19.86 -3.84 -14.53
C VAL A 478 -19.93 -4.80 -13.34
N LYS A 479 -20.76 -5.85 -13.49
CA LYS A 479 -21.05 -6.78 -12.40
C LYS A 479 -20.13 -8.00 -12.46
N LYS A 480 -19.57 -8.36 -11.32
CA LYS A 480 -18.78 -9.56 -11.10
C LYS A 480 -19.43 -10.37 -9.98
N LYS A 481 -19.83 -11.61 -10.30
CA LYS A 481 -20.57 -12.47 -9.36
C LYS A 481 -19.73 -12.93 -8.18
N SER A 482 -18.41 -13.16 -8.39
CA SER A 482 -17.49 -13.59 -7.35
C SER A 482 -17.37 -12.54 -6.24
N GLY A 483 -17.35 -12.99 -4.98
CA GLY A 483 -17.02 -12.18 -3.81
C GLY A 483 -15.53 -12.27 -3.44
N PHE A 484 -14.72 -12.94 -4.25
CA PHE A 484 -13.27 -12.92 -4.11
C PHE A 484 -12.67 -11.87 -5.03
N GLY A 485 -11.92 -10.95 -4.47
CA GLY A 485 -11.32 -9.83 -5.16
C GLY A 485 -10.17 -9.22 -4.33
N PRO A 486 -9.53 -8.18 -4.85
CA PRO A 486 -8.33 -7.61 -4.24
C PRO A 486 -8.65 -6.55 -3.17
N SER A 487 -9.71 -6.72 -2.38
CA SER A 487 -10.05 -5.81 -1.27
C SER A 487 -10.74 -6.55 -0.12
N ASP A 488 -11.02 -5.86 0.98
CA ASP A 488 -11.45 -6.39 2.28
C ASP A 488 -12.69 -7.27 2.27
N HIS A 489 -13.58 -7.12 1.28
CA HIS A 489 -14.77 -7.98 1.11
C HIS A 489 -14.40 -9.47 0.96
N ALA A 490 -13.21 -9.75 0.43
CA ALA A 490 -12.75 -11.12 0.22
C ALA A 490 -12.60 -11.89 1.54
N SER A 491 -12.15 -11.24 2.61
CA SER A 491 -12.04 -11.83 3.95
C SER A 491 -13.38 -12.29 4.51
N PHE A 492 -14.46 -11.57 4.21
CA PHE A 492 -15.82 -11.94 4.61
C PHE A 492 -16.41 -13.03 3.72
N CYS A 493 -16.17 -12.95 2.40
CA CYS A 493 -16.57 -13.99 1.45
C CYS A 493 -15.96 -15.36 1.82
N GLU A 494 -14.71 -15.38 2.29
CA GLU A 494 -14.02 -16.58 2.79
C GLU A 494 -14.73 -17.20 4.00
N LYS A 495 -15.39 -16.39 4.81
CA LYS A 495 -16.24 -16.81 5.95
C LYS A 495 -17.69 -17.11 5.54
N LYS A 496 -17.97 -17.18 4.25
CA LYS A 496 -19.32 -17.45 3.71
C LYS A 496 -20.35 -16.39 4.12
N ILE A 497 -19.93 -15.14 4.19
CA ILE A 497 -20.79 -13.98 4.39
C ILE A 497 -21.05 -13.35 3.02
N PRO A 498 -22.29 -13.06 2.64
CA PRO A 498 -22.62 -12.34 1.40
C PRO A 498 -21.93 -10.98 1.36
N VAL A 499 -21.34 -10.61 0.23
CA VAL A 499 -20.58 -9.36 0.08
C VAL A 499 -21.00 -8.58 -1.18
N LEU A 500 -20.97 -7.26 -1.05
CA LEU A 500 -21.04 -6.33 -2.18
C LEU A 500 -19.84 -5.38 -2.10
N PHE A 501 -19.12 -5.23 -3.18
CA PHE A 501 -17.99 -4.32 -3.27
C PHE A 501 -18.24 -3.29 -4.38
N PHE A 502 -18.11 -2.01 -4.03
CA PHE A 502 -18.32 -0.85 -4.91
C PHE A 502 -17.00 -0.15 -5.16
N TRP A 503 -16.64 0.08 -6.42
CA TRP A 503 -15.45 0.80 -6.81
C TRP A 503 -15.57 1.41 -8.22
N THR A 504 -14.61 2.25 -8.60
CA THR A 504 -14.64 2.97 -9.90
C THR A 504 -13.57 2.50 -10.88
N GLY A 505 -12.73 1.54 -10.48
CA GLY A 505 -11.66 0.99 -11.29
C GLY A 505 -10.31 1.67 -11.05
N VAL A 506 -9.27 1.07 -11.60
CA VAL A 506 -7.89 1.59 -11.51
C VAL A 506 -7.72 2.78 -12.45
N HIS A 507 -6.97 3.78 -12.04
CA HIS A 507 -6.64 4.98 -12.80
C HIS A 507 -5.10 5.18 -12.89
N PRO A 508 -4.60 6.08 -13.77
CA PRO A 508 -3.16 6.27 -13.97
C PRO A 508 -2.36 6.69 -12.73
N ASP A 509 -3.03 7.31 -11.75
CA ASP A 509 -2.40 7.78 -10.51
C ASP A 509 -2.36 6.70 -9.41
N TYR A 510 -2.99 5.52 -9.62
CA TYR A 510 -3.06 4.42 -8.65
C TYR A 510 -1.68 4.01 -8.16
N HIS A 511 -1.52 3.90 -6.84
CA HIS A 511 -0.26 3.57 -6.17
C HIS A 511 0.91 4.50 -6.53
N THR A 512 0.63 5.76 -6.80
CA THR A 512 1.65 6.79 -7.03
C THR A 512 1.43 8.02 -6.14
N PRO A 513 2.45 8.88 -5.95
CA PRO A 513 2.26 10.15 -5.24
C PRO A 513 1.26 11.11 -5.89
N LEU A 514 0.79 10.80 -7.10
CA LEU A 514 -0.13 11.64 -7.85
C LEU A 514 -1.61 11.37 -7.51
N ASP A 515 -1.92 10.36 -6.67
CA ASP A 515 -3.29 10.14 -6.18
C ASP A 515 -3.61 11.11 -5.04
N THR A 516 -3.99 12.33 -5.40
CA THR A 516 -4.18 13.49 -4.51
C THR A 516 -5.64 13.91 -4.39
N ALA A 517 -5.99 14.60 -3.28
CA ALA A 517 -7.36 14.98 -2.94
C ALA A 517 -8.04 15.90 -3.96
N ASP A 518 -7.28 16.76 -4.63
CA ASP A 518 -7.79 17.69 -5.66
C ASP A 518 -8.31 16.97 -6.92
N LYS A 519 -7.94 15.71 -7.12
CA LYS A 519 -8.38 14.89 -8.25
C LYS A 519 -9.66 14.08 -7.97
N ILE A 520 -10.16 14.11 -6.76
CA ILE A 520 -11.37 13.36 -6.38
C ILE A 520 -12.63 14.03 -6.94
N ASN A 521 -13.44 13.24 -7.64
CA ASN A 521 -14.77 13.61 -8.08
C ASN A 521 -15.76 13.48 -6.91
N LEU A 522 -15.86 14.53 -6.07
CA LEU A 522 -16.70 14.52 -4.88
C LEU A 522 -18.19 14.34 -5.20
N ASP A 523 -18.69 14.92 -6.29
CA ASP A 523 -20.09 14.73 -6.70
C ASP A 523 -20.36 13.29 -7.08
N GLY A 524 -19.41 12.67 -7.80
CA GLY A 524 -19.46 11.26 -8.17
C GLY A 524 -19.40 10.34 -6.94
N LEU A 525 -18.52 10.63 -5.99
CA LEU A 525 -18.40 9.92 -4.72
C LEU A 525 -19.74 9.96 -3.96
N LEU A 526 -20.30 11.16 -3.77
CA LEU A 526 -21.58 11.33 -3.06
C LEU A 526 -22.76 10.67 -3.79
N LYS A 527 -22.70 10.59 -5.12
CA LYS A 527 -23.70 9.85 -5.91
C LYS A 527 -23.62 8.34 -5.64
N ILE A 528 -22.41 7.77 -5.56
CA ILE A 528 -22.19 6.36 -5.18
C ILE A 528 -22.65 6.14 -3.73
N VAL A 529 -22.26 7.01 -2.80
CA VAL A 529 -22.68 6.93 -1.39
C VAL A 529 -24.20 6.93 -1.25
N GLY A 530 -24.92 7.81 -1.98
CA GLY A 530 -26.39 7.82 -1.98
C GLY A 530 -27.00 6.54 -2.53
N PHE A 531 -26.37 5.94 -3.55
CA PHE A 531 -26.81 4.65 -4.07
C PHE A 531 -26.59 3.52 -3.05
N VAL A 532 -25.41 3.47 -2.41
CA VAL A 532 -25.09 2.50 -1.37
C VAL A 532 -26.02 2.65 -0.17
N GLU A 533 -26.31 3.89 0.25
CA GLU A 533 -27.30 4.18 1.30
C GLU A 533 -28.65 3.52 1.01
N ASN A 534 -29.17 3.72 -0.21
CA ASN A 534 -30.44 3.12 -0.64
C ASN A 534 -30.43 1.58 -0.64
N ILE A 535 -29.29 0.95 -0.98
CA ILE A 535 -29.10 -0.50 -0.89
C ILE A 535 -29.10 -0.95 0.57
N VAL A 536 -28.32 -0.26 1.43
CA VAL A 536 -28.19 -0.60 2.84
C VAL A 536 -29.51 -0.42 3.59
N VAL A 537 -30.29 0.62 3.29
CA VAL A 537 -31.63 0.82 3.86
C VAL A 537 -32.51 -0.42 3.63
N ASP A 538 -32.60 -0.92 2.40
CA ASP A 538 -33.38 -2.13 2.11
C ASP A 538 -32.79 -3.35 2.84
N LEU A 539 -31.46 -3.53 2.80
CA LEU A 539 -30.78 -4.64 3.48
C LEU A 539 -30.97 -4.62 5.01
N THR A 540 -31.15 -3.43 5.63
CA THR A 540 -31.46 -3.37 7.08
C THR A 540 -32.86 -3.81 7.41
N GLN A 541 -33.81 -3.76 6.47
CA GLN A 541 -35.24 -3.99 6.69
C GLN A 541 -35.78 -5.29 6.10
N ILE A 542 -35.05 -5.89 5.16
CA ILE A 542 -35.49 -7.15 4.54
C ILE A 542 -35.64 -8.24 5.60
N GLU A 543 -36.83 -8.86 5.68
CA GLU A 543 -37.16 -9.81 6.73
C GLU A 543 -36.25 -11.05 6.71
N LYS A 544 -36.06 -11.63 5.52
CA LYS A 544 -35.23 -12.82 5.36
C LYS A 544 -33.77 -12.46 5.25
N LYS A 545 -32.92 -12.97 6.14
CA LYS A 545 -31.47 -12.81 6.08
C LYS A 545 -30.92 -13.34 4.74
N PRO A 546 -30.09 -12.57 4.02
CA PRO A 546 -29.43 -13.04 2.81
C PRO A 546 -28.59 -14.30 3.08
N VAL A 547 -28.78 -15.33 2.26
CA VAL A 547 -28.04 -16.59 2.35
C VAL A 547 -26.87 -16.55 1.39
N PHE A 548 -25.69 -16.95 1.89
CA PHE A 548 -24.49 -17.01 1.07
C PHE A 548 -24.59 -18.06 -0.03
N ILE A 549 -24.24 -17.68 -1.24
CA ILE A 549 -24.11 -18.54 -2.41
C ILE A 549 -22.65 -18.58 -2.84
N GLU A 550 -22.09 -19.78 -2.87
CA GLU A 550 -20.73 -19.99 -3.34
C GLU A 550 -20.67 -19.86 -4.87
N VAL A 551 -19.92 -18.88 -5.34
CA VAL A 551 -19.71 -18.65 -6.78
C VAL A 551 -18.51 -19.43 -7.26
N LYS A 552 -18.71 -20.40 -8.16
CA LYS A 552 -17.62 -21.19 -8.74
C LYS A 552 -16.66 -20.30 -9.52
N GLY A 553 -15.35 -20.48 -9.32
CA GLY A 553 -14.28 -19.78 -10.04
C GLY A 553 -13.65 -18.62 -9.29
N GLY A 554 -14.15 -18.26 -8.11
CA GLY A 554 -13.48 -17.32 -7.21
C GLY A 554 -12.49 -18.05 -6.28
N THR A 555 -11.30 -17.50 -6.07
CA THR A 555 -10.35 -17.99 -5.05
C THR A 555 -9.90 -16.84 -4.19
N SER A 556 -9.64 -17.14 -2.90
CA SER A 556 -9.10 -16.16 -1.96
C SER A 556 -7.79 -15.56 -2.47
N PRO A 557 -7.58 -14.24 -2.33
CA PRO A 557 -6.27 -13.65 -2.50
C PRO A 557 -5.30 -14.27 -1.48
N ARG A 558 -4.19 -14.84 -1.94
CA ARG A 558 -3.10 -15.21 -1.03
C ARG A 558 -2.27 -13.96 -0.75
N PRO A 559 -1.71 -13.80 0.48
CA PRO A 559 -0.83 -12.67 0.77
C PRO A 559 0.29 -12.55 -0.27
N ALA A 560 0.45 -11.37 -0.83
CA ALA A 560 1.33 -11.09 -1.98
C ALA A 560 2.85 -11.12 -1.68
N GLY A 561 3.29 -11.73 -0.60
CA GLY A 561 4.67 -11.61 -0.07
C GLY A 561 5.81 -12.10 -0.97
N ASN A 562 5.56 -12.85 -2.07
CA ASN A 562 6.64 -13.38 -2.91
C ASN A 562 6.22 -13.67 -4.37
N MET A 563 5.14 -13.08 -4.84
CA MET A 563 4.64 -13.32 -6.20
C MET A 563 5.48 -12.54 -7.23
N PRO A 564 5.95 -13.20 -8.30
CA PRO A 564 6.61 -12.48 -9.39
C PRO A 564 5.61 -11.57 -10.10
N ARG A 565 6.08 -10.41 -10.59
CA ARG A 565 5.24 -9.42 -11.26
C ARG A 565 5.56 -9.35 -12.74
N LEU A 566 4.53 -9.21 -13.57
CA LEU A 566 4.70 -8.83 -14.98
C LEU A 566 4.93 -7.33 -15.13
N GLY A 567 4.47 -6.50 -14.17
CA GLY A 567 4.54 -5.05 -14.25
C GLY A 567 3.52 -4.47 -15.22
N ILE A 568 2.33 -5.06 -15.27
CA ILE A 568 1.19 -4.51 -16.02
C ILE A 568 0.23 -3.78 -15.07
N ARG A 569 -0.52 -2.85 -15.61
CA ARG A 569 -1.77 -2.36 -15.02
C ARG A 569 -2.91 -3.11 -15.70
N PRO A 570 -3.55 -4.05 -14.99
CA PRO A 570 -4.63 -4.83 -15.57
C PRO A 570 -5.92 -4.02 -15.64
N GLY A 571 -6.69 -4.21 -16.68
CA GLY A 571 -8.06 -3.71 -16.76
C GLY A 571 -9.01 -4.65 -16.01
N TYR A 572 -9.73 -4.09 -15.05
CA TYR A 572 -10.69 -4.82 -14.21
C TYR A 572 -12.12 -4.74 -14.74
N SER A 573 -12.37 -3.89 -15.73
CA SER A 573 -13.71 -3.51 -16.18
C SER A 573 -14.20 -4.19 -17.46
N ASP A 574 -13.50 -5.21 -17.94
CA ASP A 574 -13.80 -5.83 -19.24
C ASP A 574 -14.47 -7.20 -19.05
N GLU A 575 -15.64 -7.39 -19.66
CA GLU A 575 -16.41 -8.64 -19.64
C GLU A 575 -15.84 -9.73 -20.57
N LYS A 576 -14.84 -9.40 -21.40
CA LYS A 576 -14.22 -10.36 -22.32
C LYS A 576 -13.23 -11.26 -21.59
N ASP A 577 -13.09 -12.50 -22.07
CA ASP A 577 -12.05 -13.42 -21.63
C ASP A 577 -10.65 -12.77 -21.69
N GLY A 578 -9.79 -13.04 -20.70
CA GLY A 578 -8.45 -12.50 -20.63
C GLY A 578 -8.34 -11.25 -19.75
N VAL A 579 -7.14 -10.70 -19.67
CA VAL A 579 -6.85 -9.46 -18.92
C VAL A 579 -6.35 -8.39 -19.87
N LEU A 580 -7.12 -7.31 -20.00
CA LEU A 580 -6.71 -6.14 -20.78
C LEU A 580 -5.53 -5.44 -20.09
N VAL A 581 -4.48 -5.11 -20.83
CA VAL A 581 -3.36 -4.31 -20.35
C VAL A 581 -3.69 -2.83 -20.54
N GLU A 582 -4.08 -2.15 -19.48
CA GLU A 582 -4.34 -0.70 -19.49
C GLU A 582 -3.06 0.13 -19.44
N GLY A 583 -1.94 -0.51 -19.09
CA GLY A 583 -0.62 0.08 -19.11
C GLY A 583 0.45 -0.91 -18.69
N VAL A 584 1.69 -0.54 -18.92
CA VAL A 584 2.89 -1.27 -18.46
C VAL A 584 3.77 -0.31 -17.69
N SER A 585 4.41 -0.80 -16.63
CA SER A 585 5.39 -0.01 -15.88
C SER A 585 6.73 -0.04 -16.61
N ASP A 586 7.32 1.12 -16.83
CA ASP A 586 8.61 1.23 -17.49
C ASP A 586 9.69 0.43 -16.76
N GLY A 587 10.42 -0.36 -17.52
CA GLY A 587 11.50 -1.19 -16.96
C GLY A 587 11.04 -2.48 -16.27
N ASP A 588 9.76 -2.81 -16.21
CA ASP A 588 9.25 -4.08 -15.70
C ASP A 588 9.22 -5.19 -16.77
N PRO A 589 9.07 -6.48 -16.38
CA PRO A 589 9.11 -7.62 -17.29
C PRO A 589 8.24 -7.48 -18.55
N ALA A 590 6.99 -7.04 -18.41
CA ALA A 590 6.07 -6.87 -19.52
C ALA A 590 6.55 -5.80 -20.52
N ALA A 591 6.99 -4.63 -20.03
CA ALA A 591 7.50 -3.56 -20.86
C ALA A 591 8.74 -3.99 -21.64
N LYS A 592 9.69 -4.66 -20.97
CA LYS A 592 10.91 -5.19 -21.60
C LYS A 592 10.64 -6.23 -22.66
N ALA A 593 9.61 -7.07 -22.43
CA ALA A 593 9.20 -8.08 -23.38
C ALA A 593 8.38 -7.53 -24.55
N GLY A 594 8.00 -6.25 -24.52
CA GLY A 594 7.23 -5.62 -25.58
C GLY A 594 5.71 -5.81 -25.48
N ILE A 595 5.21 -6.16 -24.30
CA ILE A 595 3.78 -6.06 -23.97
C ILE A 595 3.42 -4.57 -23.87
N LYS A 596 2.27 -4.17 -24.38
CA LYS A 596 1.87 -2.77 -24.50
C LYS A 596 0.45 -2.54 -23.99
N LYS A 597 0.12 -1.28 -23.71
CA LYS A 597 -1.26 -0.87 -23.50
C LYS A 597 -2.14 -1.27 -24.69
N GLY A 598 -3.29 -1.85 -24.40
CA GLY A 598 -4.24 -2.38 -25.40
C GLY A 598 -4.08 -3.88 -25.69
N ASP A 599 -2.96 -4.50 -25.27
CA ASP A 599 -2.83 -5.96 -25.33
C ASP A 599 -3.84 -6.63 -24.39
N ARG A 600 -4.30 -7.82 -24.76
CA ARG A 600 -5.11 -8.66 -23.89
C ARG A 600 -4.35 -9.96 -23.59
N ILE A 601 -4.04 -10.20 -22.32
CA ILE A 601 -3.38 -11.43 -21.89
C ILE A 601 -4.42 -12.54 -21.85
N MET A 602 -4.22 -13.56 -22.69
CA MET A 602 -5.13 -14.69 -22.85
C MET A 602 -4.57 -15.98 -22.25
N GLU A 603 -3.25 -16.08 -22.12
CA GLU A 603 -2.57 -17.30 -21.69
C GLU A 603 -1.27 -16.95 -20.95
N ILE A 604 -0.91 -17.70 -19.91
CA ILE A 604 0.38 -17.63 -19.22
C ILE A 604 0.87 -19.04 -18.97
N SER A 605 2.10 -19.37 -19.41
CA SER A 605 2.71 -20.70 -19.25
C SER A 605 1.78 -21.84 -19.71
N GLY A 606 1.06 -21.67 -20.83
CA GLY A 606 0.12 -22.67 -21.37
C GLY A 606 -1.24 -22.75 -20.64
N LYS A 607 -1.46 -21.93 -19.61
CA LYS A 607 -2.72 -21.90 -18.86
C LYS A 607 -3.58 -20.73 -19.32
N LYS A 608 -4.87 -21.00 -19.60
CA LYS A 608 -5.83 -19.97 -20.04
C LYS A 608 -6.04 -18.92 -18.93
N VAL A 609 -5.90 -17.65 -19.29
CA VAL A 609 -6.27 -16.49 -18.46
C VAL A 609 -7.69 -16.09 -18.87
N GLY A 610 -8.66 -16.30 -17.98
CA GLY A 610 -10.05 -15.94 -18.25
C GLY A 610 -10.38 -14.53 -17.72
N ASN A 611 -9.77 -14.15 -16.60
CA ASN A 611 -9.99 -12.87 -15.91
C ASN A 611 -8.80 -12.56 -15.00
N ILE A 612 -8.88 -11.48 -14.24
CA ILE A 612 -7.82 -11.03 -13.34
C ILE A 612 -7.53 -12.06 -12.23
N GLU A 613 -8.53 -12.78 -11.72
CA GLU A 613 -8.30 -13.78 -10.69
C GLU A 613 -7.49 -14.95 -11.22
N THR A 614 -7.85 -15.46 -12.42
CA THR A 614 -7.07 -16.54 -13.05
C THR A 614 -5.66 -16.09 -13.40
N TYR A 615 -5.48 -14.82 -13.81
CA TYR A 615 -4.18 -14.20 -13.99
C TYR A 615 -3.37 -14.23 -12.68
N MET A 616 -3.93 -13.75 -11.58
CA MET A 616 -3.27 -13.71 -10.27
C MET A 616 -2.93 -15.12 -9.75
N GLN A 617 -3.84 -16.10 -9.95
CA GLN A 617 -3.59 -17.49 -9.56
C GLN A 617 -2.42 -18.09 -10.32
N ILE A 618 -2.37 -17.89 -11.63
CA ILE A 618 -1.31 -18.42 -12.47
C ILE A 618 0.01 -17.76 -12.07
N MET A 619 0.04 -16.43 -11.91
CA MET A 619 1.22 -15.70 -11.50
C MET A 619 1.73 -16.10 -10.10
N ALA A 620 0.84 -16.41 -9.17
CA ALA A 620 1.21 -16.91 -7.83
C ALA A 620 1.91 -18.29 -7.86
N GLY A 621 1.71 -19.05 -8.93
CA GLY A 621 2.39 -20.33 -9.16
C GLY A 621 3.73 -20.21 -9.88
N GLU A 622 4.03 -19.06 -10.46
CA GLU A 622 5.26 -18.83 -11.20
C GLU A 622 6.43 -18.46 -10.25
N LYS A 623 7.65 -18.58 -10.75
CA LYS A 623 8.86 -18.30 -9.95
C LYS A 623 9.61 -17.11 -10.50
N LYS A 624 10.10 -16.25 -9.62
CA LYS A 624 11.02 -15.15 -9.97
C LYS A 624 12.25 -15.69 -10.68
N GLY A 625 12.70 -14.97 -11.70
CA GLY A 625 13.86 -15.34 -12.51
C GLY A 625 13.58 -16.33 -13.65
N THR A 626 12.36 -16.92 -13.72
CA THR A 626 11.98 -17.80 -14.83
C THR A 626 11.47 -17.00 -16.03
N THR A 627 11.65 -17.57 -17.22
CA THR A 627 11.01 -17.06 -18.44
C THR A 627 9.70 -17.82 -18.65
N ILE A 628 8.61 -17.08 -18.79
CA ILE A 628 7.27 -17.61 -19.05
C ILE A 628 6.79 -17.15 -20.42
N ASP A 629 5.98 -17.96 -21.08
CA ASP A 629 5.29 -17.58 -22.31
C ASP A 629 3.97 -16.88 -21.95
N VAL A 630 3.82 -15.63 -22.39
CA VAL A 630 2.59 -14.87 -22.25
C VAL A 630 1.89 -14.77 -23.61
N GLY A 631 0.75 -15.44 -23.73
CA GLY A 631 -0.11 -15.34 -24.90
C GLY A 631 -0.94 -14.07 -24.85
N VAL A 632 -0.72 -13.15 -25.78
CA VAL A 632 -1.48 -11.90 -25.89
C VAL A 632 -2.26 -11.83 -27.19
N GLU A 633 -3.40 -11.13 -27.14
CA GLU A 633 -4.12 -10.68 -28.33
C GLU A 633 -3.91 -9.17 -28.49
N ARG A 634 -3.36 -8.76 -29.63
CA ARG A 634 -3.10 -7.37 -30.03
C ARG A 634 -3.71 -7.11 -31.40
N ASP A 635 -4.61 -6.15 -31.50
CA ASP A 635 -5.30 -5.80 -32.76
C ASP A 635 -5.95 -7.03 -33.44
N GLY A 636 -6.56 -7.92 -32.63
CA GLY A 636 -7.19 -9.17 -33.08
C GLY A 636 -6.20 -10.28 -33.48
N LYS A 637 -4.88 -10.06 -33.35
CA LYS A 637 -3.85 -11.07 -33.63
C LYS A 637 -3.31 -11.69 -32.35
N LYS A 638 -3.33 -13.00 -32.29
CA LYS A 638 -2.74 -13.75 -31.17
C LYS A 638 -1.25 -13.93 -31.37
N MET A 639 -0.47 -13.68 -30.33
CA MET A 639 0.99 -13.87 -30.32
C MET A 639 1.46 -14.37 -28.95
N LYS A 640 2.57 -15.11 -28.92
CA LYS A 640 3.24 -15.49 -27.68
C LYS A 640 4.48 -14.65 -27.49
N ILE A 641 4.61 -14.07 -26.31
CA ILE A 641 5.73 -13.20 -25.93
C ILE A 641 6.44 -13.85 -24.76
N PRO A 642 7.72 -14.22 -24.90
CA PRO A 642 8.50 -14.71 -23.78
C PRO A 642 8.83 -13.57 -22.82
N VAL A 643 8.45 -13.71 -21.56
CA VAL A 643 8.63 -12.71 -20.51
C VAL A 643 9.46 -13.31 -19.38
N LYS A 644 10.60 -12.71 -19.09
CA LYS A 644 11.42 -13.09 -17.94
C LYS A 644 10.89 -12.36 -16.70
N LEU A 645 10.41 -13.12 -15.73
CA LEU A 645 9.89 -12.58 -14.46
C LEU A 645 11.03 -12.09 -13.56
N ASP A 646 10.84 -10.93 -12.93
CA ASP A 646 11.80 -10.33 -11.98
C ASP A 646 11.49 -10.77 -10.54
#